data_823b869ad162895c30e682dc9d974708
#
_entry.id   823b869ad162895c30e682dc9d974708
#
_cell.length_a   1.000
_cell.length_b   1.000
_cell.length_c   1.000
_cell.angle_alpha   90.00
_cell.angle_beta   90.00
_cell.angle_gamma   90.00
#
_symmetry.space_group_name_H-M   'P 1'
#
loop_
_entity.id
_entity.type
_entity.pdbx_description
1 polymer ?
#
loop_
_entity_poly.entity_id
_entity_poly.type
_entity_poly.pdbx_seq_one_letter_code
_entity_poly.pdbx_strand_id
1 'polypeptide(L)'
;MSTQEFTFSNPSPDTTPIIPTNKKRKTGGSHPKSLVWGDHAIQGRKVSEGHYEATCXYCDCFWKKGSPQDLEAHFANDCSKVPADTRQFFLNRLATKAEENTTNLSTKKRKLNDGSTQKKITEFHESSQISEDRSHEINRACVKAFVVCGIAWHVIENPFFVEFLKTLCPGYTPPSKDLLSGKLLSQETAVVNARVIKELKNAADLTLSCDGWTNSANESIWNFLIHTSNHREYLWCLKDLSNTSHTGEFLAEIIEEIIDKFGPAKFSAIVTDSGANIRNARQIITEKYKNILNVRCMAHAINLISKDICSTSFANQILTKCNTIITYFKKSHQGGSALKEAAKVCDVSGGGLKKWADTRWHTMYDCVDSIIRHKVPLENLKRENPVILSTAVLTVLRSRAFFDDVRALAFTLRPIKQLIAESESQSCTLADCFLGLAKLGAAIKKLPNNDHRTFRQQCISIFNRRYAEFADLIYLLCFFLHPSYTEICWARGTFRNLLMIADEVFMKMGKNNTERKELMHQMKKYRKREEPFDIKMGATETPCTWWFSIKDSFPKDEDYLVQLALKLFSITPHAAGCERVWSSFGWLYGKRRTRLSLDKIENMYKLSAYYHANAKKELPYYGIEKSTEEIHQILVDAHLNLDQDLLELEDDLLNYYDNEEEIIIEEEEELNIGKILNLDAFVGTLGDIIEDSIDSIEEGAQDNNRVDIPTDENENHDIEWDPAAEADEIVNTM
;
A
#
# COMPACT_ATOMS: atom_id res chain seq x y z
N MET A 1 -63.83 6.48 24.68
CA MET A 1 -62.68 7.04 25.42
C MET A 1 -61.68 7.48 24.37
N SER A 2 -61.42 8.77 24.38
CA SER A 2 -60.83 9.54 23.26
C SER A 2 -59.37 9.17 22.94
N THR A 3 -59.15 8.84 21.69
CA THR A 3 -57.83 8.80 21.02
C THR A 3 -57.44 10.22 20.60
N GLN A 4 -56.37 10.73 21.16
CA GLN A 4 -55.75 11.98 20.65
C GLN A 4 -54.74 11.61 19.56
N GLU A 5 -55.02 12.07 18.34
CA GLU A 5 -54.05 12.05 17.23
C GLU A 5 -53.07 13.21 17.37
N PHE A 6 -51.77 12.90 17.37
CA PHE A 6 -50.70 13.88 17.24
C PHE A 6 -50.35 14.02 15.76
N THR A 7 -50.68 15.17 15.19
CA THR A 7 -50.23 15.53 13.83
C THR A 7 -48.85 16.18 13.88
N PHE A 8 -47.87 15.56 13.19
CA PHE A 8 -46.58 16.17 12.96
C PHE A 8 -46.68 17.13 11.75
N SER A 9 -46.43 18.41 11.98
CA SER A 9 -46.27 19.40 10.90
C SER A 9 -44.78 19.47 10.52
N ASN A 10 -44.46 19.22 9.25
CA ASN A 10 -43.15 19.42 8.65
C ASN A 10 -42.82 20.92 8.56
N PRO A 11 -41.63 21.38 8.97
CA PRO A 11 -41.21 22.75 8.66
C PRO A 11 -40.63 22.82 7.24
N SER A 12 -41.05 23.84 6.52
CA SER A 12 -40.59 24.18 5.16
C SER A 12 -39.11 24.58 5.13
N PRO A 13 -38.37 24.27 4.04
CA PRO A 13 -36.99 24.70 3.90
C PRO A 13 -36.94 26.07 3.22
N ASP A 14 -36.71 27.12 3.96
CA ASP A 14 -36.21 28.38 3.42
C ASP A 14 -35.70 29.30 4.55
N THR A 15 -34.41 29.22 4.85
CA THR A 15 -33.68 30.35 5.44
C THR A 15 -32.22 30.30 4.95
N THR A 16 -31.98 31.02 3.86
CA THR A 16 -30.65 31.43 3.44
C THR A 16 -30.04 32.38 4.48
N PRO A 17 -28.79 32.18 4.93
CA PRO A 17 -28.16 33.16 5.83
C PRO A 17 -27.87 34.48 5.10
N ILE A 18 -28.33 35.56 5.67
CA ILE A 18 -28.10 36.93 5.19
C ILE A 18 -26.62 37.29 5.40
N ILE A 19 -25.90 37.56 4.31
CA ILE A 19 -24.52 38.09 4.34
C ILE A 19 -24.60 39.56 4.71
N PRO A 20 -23.97 40.02 5.81
CA PRO A 20 -23.93 41.44 6.14
C PRO A 20 -22.97 42.19 5.20
N THR A 21 -23.45 43.19 4.54
CA THR A 21 -22.67 44.13 3.73
C THR A 21 -21.73 44.99 4.58
N ASN A 22 -20.54 45.24 4.05
CA ASN A 22 -19.46 46.07 4.60
C ASN A 22 -19.90 47.34 5.32
N LYS A 23 -19.61 47.42 6.62
CA LYS A 23 -19.56 48.70 7.33
C LYS A 23 -18.11 49.03 7.75
N LYS A 24 -17.74 50.28 7.55
CA LYS A 24 -16.41 50.90 7.76
C LYS A 24 -15.76 50.53 9.11
N ARG A 25 -14.46 50.28 9.07
CA ARG A 25 -13.59 50.04 10.21
C ARG A 25 -13.70 51.11 11.29
N LYS A 26 -14.16 50.73 12.48
CA LYS A 26 -13.90 51.44 13.71
C LYS A 26 -12.70 50.81 14.39
N THR A 27 -11.70 51.63 14.71
CA THR A 27 -10.51 51.27 15.50
C THR A 27 -10.92 50.89 16.92
N GLY A 28 -10.55 49.70 17.38
CA GLY A 28 -10.68 49.28 18.77
C GLY A 28 -11.77 48.27 19.09
N GLY A 29 -11.75 47.09 18.44
CA GLY A 29 -12.63 46.00 18.82
C GLY A 29 -11.82 44.73 19.10
N SER A 30 -12.07 44.09 20.24
CA SER A 30 -11.52 42.76 20.55
C SER A 30 -11.98 41.75 19.50
N HIS A 31 -11.07 40.90 19.03
CA HIS A 31 -11.43 39.78 18.16
C HIS A 31 -12.52 38.94 18.80
N PRO A 32 -13.49 38.45 18.00
CA PRO A 32 -14.55 37.61 18.54
C PRO A 32 -13.94 36.37 19.22
N LYS A 33 -14.48 35.96 20.34
CA LYS A 33 -14.02 34.76 21.09
C LYS A 33 -14.06 33.56 20.16
N SER A 34 -12.99 32.75 20.21
CA SER A 34 -12.94 31.50 19.46
C SER A 34 -14.08 30.57 19.88
N LEU A 35 -14.66 29.85 18.92
CA LEU A 35 -15.75 28.90 19.09
C LEU A 35 -15.41 27.72 20.01
N VAL A 36 -14.14 27.52 20.35
CA VAL A 36 -13.73 26.45 21.28
C VAL A 36 -14.13 26.73 22.73
N TRP A 37 -14.28 28.03 23.10
CA TRP A 37 -14.54 28.43 24.46
C TRP A 37 -16.05 28.38 24.81
N GLY A 38 -16.38 27.77 25.90
CA GLY A 38 -17.76 27.64 26.41
C GLY A 38 -18.37 26.29 26.09
N ASP A 39 -18.56 25.98 24.81
CA ASP A 39 -19.26 24.75 24.40
C ASP A 39 -18.37 23.49 24.42
N HIS A 40 -17.05 23.67 24.20
CA HIS A 40 -16.13 22.54 24.05
C HIS A 40 -14.99 22.53 25.08
N ALA A 41 -14.61 23.72 25.57
CA ALA A 41 -13.56 23.85 26.59
C ALA A 41 -13.88 24.94 27.61
N ILE A 42 -13.60 24.65 28.86
CA ILE A 42 -13.69 25.62 29.97
C ILE A 42 -12.43 26.48 29.94
N GLN A 43 -12.62 27.80 29.78
CA GLN A 43 -11.55 28.78 29.80
C GLN A 43 -11.23 29.17 31.25
N GLY A 44 -10.02 28.91 31.69
CA GLY A 44 -9.52 29.31 33.02
C GLY A 44 -8.77 30.63 32.99
N ARG A 45 -7.78 30.78 33.88
CA ARG A 45 -7.00 32.01 34.03
C ARG A 45 -6.14 32.30 32.80
N LYS A 46 -6.04 33.59 32.44
CA LYS A 46 -5.14 34.05 31.36
C LYS A 46 -3.69 33.90 31.79
N VAL A 47 -2.90 33.17 31.00
CA VAL A 47 -1.48 32.88 31.28
C VAL A 47 -0.57 33.82 30.50
N SER A 48 -0.89 34.08 29.24
CA SER A 48 -0.20 35.03 28.37
C SER A 48 -1.13 35.48 27.25
N GLU A 49 -0.70 36.36 26.36
CA GLU A 49 -1.53 36.81 25.25
C GLU A 49 -1.90 35.62 24.36
N GLY A 50 -3.19 35.42 24.16
CA GLY A 50 -3.75 34.32 23.36
C GLY A 50 -3.79 32.96 24.08
N HIS A 51 -3.21 32.83 25.29
CA HIS A 51 -3.14 31.57 26.02
C HIS A 51 -3.83 31.63 27.39
N TYR A 52 -4.57 30.58 27.69
CA TYR A 52 -5.37 30.43 28.89
C TYR A 52 -5.17 29.04 29.52
N GLU A 53 -5.39 28.91 30.79
CA GLU A 53 -5.67 27.59 31.36
C GLU A 53 -6.94 27.08 30.67
N ALA A 54 -6.97 25.79 30.33
CA ALA A 54 -8.09 25.21 29.60
C ALA A 54 -8.37 23.79 30.06
N THR A 55 -9.65 23.41 30.13
CA THR A 55 -10.05 22.02 30.38
C THR A 55 -11.03 21.59 29.30
N CYS A 56 -10.81 20.43 28.73
CA CYS A 56 -11.73 19.82 27.77
C CYS A 56 -13.01 19.36 28.45
N UNK A 57 -13.94 19.68 27.76
CA UNK A 57 -15.11 19.38 28.22
C UNK A 57 -15.52 18.07 28.15
N TYR A 58 -14.94 17.32 27.31
CA TYR A 58 -15.32 15.92 27.00
C TYR A 58 -14.50 14.88 27.77
N CYS A 59 -13.17 15.06 27.82
CA CYS A 59 -12.26 14.09 28.41
C CYS A 59 -11.51 14.62 29.63
N ASP A 60 -11.84 15.81 30.10
CA ASP A 60 -11.24 16.48 31.27
C ASP A 60 -9.74 16.78 31.14
N CYS A 61 -9.15 16.62 29.96
CA CYS A 61 -7.76 16.97 29.71
C CYS A 61 -7.50 18.45 30.03
N PHE A 62 -6.42 18.74 30.77
CA PHE A 62 -6.11 20.08 31.27
C PHE A 62 -4.84 20.63 30.66
N TRP A 63 -4.89 21.87 30.20
CA TRP A 63 -3.74 22.64 29.69
C TRP A 63 -3.42 23.80 30.63
N LYS A 64 -2.20 23.85 31.14
CA LYS A 64 -1.70 25.01 31.89
C LYS A 64 -1.56 26.24 31.00
N LYS A 65 -1.36 26.05 29.68
CA LYS A 65 -1.19 27.13 28.68
C LYS A 65 -1.79 26.65 27.35
N GLY A 66 -3.11 26.61 27.26
CA GLY A 66 -3.84 26.22 26.06
C GLY A 66 -4.15 27.43 25.16
N SER A 67 -4.05 27.23 23.87
CA SER A 67 -4.54 28.18 22.86
C SER A 67 -5.78 27.60 22.13
N PRO A 68 -6.59 28.42 21.46
CA PRO A 68 -7.68 27.92 20.63
C PRO A 68 -7.21 26.88 19.61
N GLN A 69 -6.02 27.05 19.05
CA GLN A 69 -5.44 26.10 18.07
C GLN A 69 -5.13 24.76 18.70
N ASP A 70 -4.59 24.74 19.93
CA ASP A 70 -4.32 23.51 20.68
C ASP A 70 -5.60 22.72 20.92
N LEU A 71 -6.64 23.44 21.31
CA LEU A 71 -7.96 22.84 21.61
C LEU A 71 -8.63 22.34 20.32
N GLU A 72 -8.57 23.09 19.22
CA GLU A 72 -9.08 22.62 17.92
C GLU A 72 -8.38 21.34 17.47
N ALA A 73 -7.05 21.26 17.62
CA ALA A 73 -6.29 20.07 17.28
C ALA A 73 -6.66 18.88 18.18
N HIS A 74 -6.81 19.11 19.48
CA HIS A 74 -7.24 18.08 20.43
C HIS A 74 -8.64 17.52 20.07
N PHE A 75 -9.61 18.39 19.80
CA PHE A 75 -10.96 17.93 19.43
C PHE A 75 -10.96 17.18 18.09
N ALA A 76 -10.11 17.58 17.18
CA ALA A 76 -10.01 16.93 15.86
C ALA A 76 -9.38 15.53 15.95
N ASN A 77 -8.34 15.35 16.76
CA ASN A 77 -7.48 14.15 16.70
C ASN A 77 -7.45 13.34 17.99
N ASP A 78 -7.30 14.00 19.14
CA ASP A 78 -6.80 13.34 20.37
C ASP A 78 -7.92 13.00 21.36
N CYS A 79 -9.04 13.71 21.33
CA CYS A 79 -10.10 13.54 22.32
C CYS A 79 -10.90 12.28 22.02
N SER A 80 -10.74 11.25 22.84
CA SER A 80 -11.47 9.98 22.69
C SER A 80 -12.99 10.13 22.95
N LYS A 81 -13.39 11.12 23.75
CA LYS A 81 -14.79 11.31 24.19
C LYS A 81 -15.53 12.41 23.42
N VAL A 82 -14.90 13.09 22.46
CA VAL A 82 -15.58 14.14 21.67
C VAL A 82 -16.60 13.50 20.73
N PRO A 83 -17.83 14.04 20.61
CA PRO A 83 -18.82 13.55 19.65
C PRO A 83 -18.31 13.60 18.22
N ALA A 84 -18.74 12.63 17.40
CA ALA A 84 -18.26 12.47 16.00
C ALA A 84 -18.50 13.73 15.16
N ASP A 85 -19.66 14.36 15.31
CA ASP A 85 -20.02 15.60 14.58
C ASP A 85 -19.10 16.78 14.98
N THR A 86 -18.79 16.89 16.27
CA THR A 86 -17.88 17.90 16.81
C THR A 86 -16.46 17.66 16.32
N ARG A 87 -16.00 16.42 16.32
CA ARG A 87 -14.70 16.01 15.75
C ARG A 87 -14.62 16.41 14.28
N GLN A 88 -15.65 16.07 13.50
CA GLN A 88 -15.69 16.38 12.07
C GLN A 88 -15.70 17.91 11.84
N PHE A 89 -16.43 18.66 12.64
CA PHE A 89 -16.44 20.13 12.57
C PHE A 89 -15.03 20.71 12.72
N PHE A 90 -14.29 20.27 13.75
CA PHE A 90 -12.94 20.79 13.98
C PHE A 90 -11.94 20.30 12.93
N LEU A 91 -12.07 19.08 12.43
CA LEU A 91 -11.30 18.57 11.29
C LEU A 91 -11.48 19.46 10.04
N ASN A 92 -12.73 19.74 9.68
CA ASN A 92 -13.06 20.60 8.54
C ASN A 92 -12.50 22.01 8.71
N ARG A 93 -12.62 22.57 9.92
CA ARG A 93 -12.11 23.91 10.24
C ARG A 93 -10.59 24.02 10.11
N LEU A 94 -9.85 23.00 10.57
CA LEU A 94 -8.41 22.94 10.42
C LEU A 94 -8.00 22.83 8.94
N ALA A 95 -8.71 22.01 8.18
CA ALA A 95 -8.48 21.86 6.73
C ALA A 95 -8.71 23.17 5.98
N THR A 96 -9.80 23.87 6.27
CA THR A 96 -10.12 25.17 5.63
C THR A 96 -9.03 26.21 5.92
N LYS A 97 -8.59 26.33 7.18
CA LYS A 97 -7.48 27.23 7.57
C LYS A 97 -6.19 26.91 6.82
N ALA A 98 -5.88 25.62 6.63
CA ALA A 98 -4.68 25.18 5.90
C ALA A 98 -4.78 25.53 4.41
N GLU A 99 -5.94 25.36 3.79
CA GLU A 99 -6.19 25.70 2.38
C GLU A 99 -6.13 27.22 2.14
N GLU A 100 -6.68 28.02 3.03
CA GLU A 100 -6.63 29.49 2.96
C GLU A 100 -5.18 30.00 3.02
N ASN A 101 -4.37 29.41 3.87
CA ASN A 101 -2.95 29.76 3.97
C ASN A 101 -2.18 29.38 2.70
N THR A 102 -2.50 28.25 2.08
CA THR A 102 -1.85 27.80 0.82
C THR A 102 -2.25 28.67 -0.38
N THR A 103 -3.51 29.08 -0.47
CA THR A 103 -4.00 29.97 -1.54
C THR A 103 -3.43 31.39 -1.41
N ASN A 104 -3.29 31.89 -0.21
CA ASN A 104 -2.68 33.20 0.05
C ASN A 104 -1.19 33.26 -0.34
N LEU A 105 -0.47 32.15 -0.22
CA LEU A 105 0.93 32.02 -0.68
C LEU A 105 1.01 31.99 -2.22
N SER A 106 0.10 31.31 -2.90
CA SER A 106 0.09 31.24 -4.38
C SER A 106 -0.29 32.58 -5.01
N THR A 107 -1.17 33.35 -4.40
CA THR A 107 -1.57 34.68 -4.88
C THR A 107 -0.48 35.73 -4.65
N LYS A 108 0.30 35.62 -3.59
CA LYS A 108 1.47 36.50 -3.34
C LYS A 108 2.60 36.24 -4.35
N LYS A 109 2.81 34.99 -4.79
CA LYS A 109 3.84 34.65 -5.79
C LYS A 109 3.50 35.15 -7.21
N ARG A 110 2.22 35.23 -7.58
CA ARG A 110 1.80 35.73 -8.89
C ARG A 110 1.95 37.25 -9.06
N LYS A 111 2.01 38.02 -7.96
CA LYS A 111 2.20 39.47 -8.01
C LYS A 111 3.66 39.92 -8.10
N LEU A 112 4.62 38.99 -8.02
CA LEU A 112 6.06 39.34 -8.03
C LEU A 112 6.68 39.45 -9.44
N ASN A 113 5.89 39.26 -10.49
CA ASN A 113 6.43 39.21 -11.86
C ASN A 113 6.03 40.39 -12.75
N ASP A 114 5.67 41.55 -12.16
CA ASP A 114 5.39 42.71 -12.98
C ASP A 114 5.98 43.98 -12.34
N GLY A 115 6.99 44.53 -13.00
CA GLY A 115 7.53 45.87 -12.78
C GLY A 115 8.76 45.96 -11.92
N SER A 116 9.82 46.50 -12.51
CA SER A 116 11.09 46.88 -11.89
C SER A 116 10.92 47.89 -10.76
N THR A 117 10.68 47.40 -9.56
CA THR A 117 10.84 48.23 -8.36
C THR A 117 12.17 47.84 -7.68
N GLN A 118 13.02 48.80 -7.55
CA GLN A 118 14.29 48.66 -6.81
C GLN A 118 14.01 48.03 -5.43
N LYS A 119 14.51 46.82 -5.22
CA LYS A 119 14.32 46.10 -3.95
C LYS A 119 14.98 46.90 -2.83
N LYS A 120 14.25 47.11 -1.76
CA LYS A 120 14.80 47.81 -0.56
C LYS A 120 15.95 46.97 0.01
N ILE A 121 17.00 47.67 0.47
CA ILE A 121 18.23 47.09 1.06
C ILE A 121 17.88 46.10 2.19
N THR A 122 16.80 46.34 2.92
CA THR A 122 16.27 45.45 3.96
C THR A 122 15.83 44.07 3.47
N GLU A 123 15.63 43.89 2.16
CA GLU A 123 15.27 42.59 1.58
C GLU A 123 16.49 41.69 1.34
N PHE A 124 17.70 42.28 1.41
CA PHE A 124 18.96 41.53 1.24
C PHE A 124 19.59 41.14 2.59
N HIS A 125 19.13 41.71 3.70
CA HIS A 125 19.58 41.30 5.04
C HIS A 125 18.62 40.21 5.56
N GLU A 126 19.17 39.08 5.90
CA GLU A 126 18.44 38.01 6.60
C GLU A 126 17.90 38.58 7.90
N SER A 127 16.58 38.73 7.98
CA SER A 127 15.94 39.29 9.17
C SER A 127 16.16 38.36 10.38
N SER A 128 16.61 38.92 11.47
CA SER A 128 16.69 38.24 12.75
C SER A 128 15.31 37.95 13.35
N GLN A 129 14.24 38.46 12.73
CA GLN A 129 12.87 38.20 13.12
C GLN A 129 12.08 37.72 11.91
N ILE A 130 11.42 36.56 12.07
CA ILE A 130 10.50 36.01 11.08
C ILE A 130 9.06 36.18 11.58
N SER A 131 8.11 36.31 10.65
CA SER A 131 6.68 36.35 10.99
C SER A 131 6.20 35.02 11.60
N GLU A 132 5.16 35.06 12.40
CA GLU A 132 4.52 33.86 12.94
C GLU A 132 4.08 32.91 11.80
N ASP A 133 3.50 33.43 10.72
CA ASP A 133 3.09 32.64 9.54
C ASP A 133 4.29 31.90 8.94
N ARG A 134 5.43 32.57 8.79
CA ARG A 134 6.65 31.95 8.25
C ARG A 134 7.19 30.87 9.20
N SER A 135 7.17 31.15 10.52
CA SER A 135 7.55 30.15 11.52
C SER A 135 6.65 28.91 11.45
N HIS A 136 5.33 29.09 11.31
CA HIS A 136 4.39 28.00 11.13
C HIS A 136 4.66 27.21 9.85
N GLU A 137 4.96 27.89 8.75
CA GLU A 137 5.32 27.24 7.48
C GLU A 137 6.56 26.34 7.64
N ILE A 138 7.61 26.86 8.29
CA ILE A 138 8.85 26.11 8.54
C ILE A 138 8.56 24.92 9.48
N ASN A 139 7.78 25.12 10.53
CA ASN A 139 7.40 24.04 11.46
C ASN A 139 6.67 22.91 10.73
N ARG A 140 5.72 23.23 9.83
CA ARG A 140 5.02 22.24 9.01
C ARG A 140 6.00 21.48 8.09
N ALA A 141 6.93 22.20 7.46
CA ALA A 141 7.96 21.60 6.62
C ALA A 141 8.86 20.66 7.44
N CYS A 142 9.20 21.05 8.68
CA CYS A 142 9.96 20.18 9.60
C CYS A 142 9.18 18.89 9.94
N VAL A 143 7.89 19.00 10.28
CA VAL A 143 7.07 17.79 10.54
C VAL A 143 7.09 16.85 9.33
N LYS A 144 6.84 17.40 8.11
CA LYS A 144 6.85 16.61 6.86
C LYS A 144 8.20 15.90 6.66
N ALA A 145 9.31 16.66 6.77
CA ALA A 145 10.66 16.11 6.60
C ALA A 145 10.96 15.02 7.63
N PHE A 146 10.68 15.25 8.91
CA PHE A 146 10.94 14.30 9.98
C PHE A 146 10.13 12.99 9.79
N VAL A 147 8.89 13.12 9.38
CA VAL A 147 8.00 11.96 9.18
C VAL A 147 8.39 11.19 7.91
N VAL A 148 8.50 11.88 6.76
CA VAL A 148 8.73 11.23 5.46
C VAL A 148 10.13 10.62 5.37
N CYS A 149 11.15 11.32 5.93
CA CYS A 149 12.53 10.82 5.92
C CYS A 149 12.86 9.95 7.16
N GLY A 150 11.90 9.69 8.03
CA GLY A 150 12.10 8.87 9.22
C GLY A 150 13.13 9.42 10.20
N ILE A 151 13.28 10.75 10.31
CA ILE A 151 14.25 11.39 11.20
C ILE A 151 13.77 11.27 12.65
N ALA A 152 14.66 10.83 13.54
CA ALA A 152 14.34 10.71 14.96
C ALA A 152 14.07 12.10 15.58
N TRP A 153 12.99 12.22 16.36
CA TRP A 153 12.49 13.51 16.88
C TRP A 153 13.53 14.31 17.66
N HIS A 154 14.45 13.65 18.37
CA HIS A 154 15.49 14.32 19.16
C HIS A 154 16.53 15.07 18.30
N VAL A 155 16.61 14.77 17.00
CA VAL A 155 17.52 15.45 16.05
C VAL A 155 17.22 16.96 15.98
N ILE A 156 15.95 17.38 16.14
CA ILE A 156 15.58 18.80 16.11
C ILE A 156 16.28 19.63 17.20
N GLU A 157 16.68 18.99 18.31
CA GLU A 157 17.37 19.61 19.44
C GLU A 157 18.91 19.39 19.37
N ASN A 158 19.42 18.65 18.38
CA ASN A 158 20.85 18.41 18.22
C ASN A 158 21.55 19.73 17.87
N PRO A 159 22.65 20.13 18.57
CA PRO A 159 23.32 21.40 18.32
C PRO A 159 23.73 21.62 16.86
N PHE A 160 24.26 20.63 16.18
CA PHE A 160 24.64 20.72 14.76
C PHE A 160 23.43 20.92 13.84
N PHE A 161 22.32 20.27 14.14
CA PHE A 161 21.08 20.43 13.37
C PHE A 161 20.46 21.82 13.62
N VAL A 162 20.52 22.33 14.87
CA VAL A 162 20.06 23.66 15.23
C VAL A 162 20.94 24.72 14.49
N GLU A 163 22.24 24.53 14.48
CA GLU A 163 23.19 25.42 13.76
C GLU A 163 22.90 25.43 12.25
N PHE A 164 22.66 24.24 11.65
CA PHE A 164 22.26 24.12 10.25
C PHE A 164 20.98 24.94 9.96
N LEU A 165 19.95 24.77 10.80
CA LEU A 165 18.68 25.51 10.65
C LEU A 165 18.89 27.03 10.82
N LYS A 166 19.75 27.44 11.76
CA LYS A 166 20.08 28.84 11.99
C LYS A 166 20.88 29.44 10.82
N THR A 167 21.74 28.65 10.20
CA THR A 167 22.50 29.07 9.01
C THR A 167 21.53 29.29 7.82
N LEU A 168 20.51 28.41 7.67
CA LEU A 168 19.50 28.59 6.63
C LEU A 168 18.53 29.72 6.91
N CYS A 169 18.16 29.94 8.18
CA CYS A 169 17.20 30.96 8.57
C CYS A 169 17.54 31.49 9.99
N PRO A 170 18.39 32.53 10.13
CA PRO A 170 18.85 33.04 11.43
C PRO A 170 17.73 33.42 12.40
N GLY A 171 16.59 33.90 11.88
CA GLY A 171 15.44 34.31 12.69
C GLY A 171 14.57 33.14 13.16
N TYR A 172 14.78 31.91 12.66
CA TYR A 172 13.96 30.77 13.02
C TYR A 172 14.42 30.12 14.32
N THR A 173 13.51 29.88 15.22
CA THR A 173 13.76 29.12 16.47
C THR A 173 13.08 27.75 16.34
N PRO A 174 13.85 26.64 16.21
CA PRO A 174 13.28 25.32 16.10
C PRO A 174 12.41 24.96 17.31
N PRO A 175 11.33 24.22 17.14
CA PRO A 175 10.51 23.73 18.25
C PRO A 175 11.26 22.66 19.05
N SER A 176 10.86 22.44 20.30
CA SER A 176 11.34 21.27 21.06
C SER A 176 10.85 19.97 20.40
N LYS A 177 11.54 18.86 20.66
CA LYS A 177 11.13 17.51 20.18
C LYS A 177 9.70 17.17 20.63
N ASP A 178 9.32 17.59 21.85
CA ASP A 178 7.99 17.30 22.40
C ASP A 178 6.91 18.13 21.68
N LEU A 179 7.20 19.38 21.35
CA LEU A 179 6.31 20.22 20.55
C LEU A 179 6.18 19.67 19.11
N LEU A 180 7.30 19.27 18.50
CA LEU A 180 7.35 18.74 17.13
C LEU A 180 6.59 17.41 17.02
N SER A 181 6.90 16.43 17.90
CA SER A 181 6.31 15.07 17.88
C SER A 181 4.93 14.98 18.54
N GLY A 182 4.48 16.02 19.17
CA GLY A 182 3.16 16.09 19.80
C GLY A 182 2.22 17.00 19.03
N LYS A 183 2.12 18.24 19.48
CA LYS A 183 1.17 19.23 18.95
C LYS A 183 1.29 19.46 17.44
N LEU A 184 2.51 19.65 16.93
CA LEU A 184 2.71 19.98 15.50
C LEU A 184 2.39 18.77 14.62
N LEU A 185 2.78 17.57 15.04
CA LEU A 185 2.41 16.31 14.39
C LEU A 185 0.88 16.15 14.34
N SER A 186 0.19 16.33 15.47
CA SER A 186 -1.28 16.22 15.55
C SER A 186 -1.99 17.26 14.66
N GLN A 187 -1.48 18.48 14.62
CA GLN A 187 -2.04 19.53 13.76
C GLN A 187 -1.93 19.16 12.27
N GLU A 188 -0.77 18.69 11.84
CA GLU A 188 -0.57 18.29 10.43
C GLU A 188 -1.40 17.05 10.08
N THR A 189 -1.48 16.07 10.99
CA THR A 189 -2.36 14.90 10.82
C THR A 189 -3.82 15.31 10.69
N ALA A 190 -4.29 16.29 11.47
CA ALA A 190 -5.67 16.78 11.37
C ALA A 190 -5.97 17.31 9.96
N VAL A 191 -5.04 18.05 9.36
CA VAL A 191 -5.17 18.58 8.00
C VAL A 191 -5.30 17.44 7.00
N VAL A 192 -4.41 16.45 7.08
CA VAL A 192 -4.43 15.28 6.17
C VAL A 192 -5.72 14.47 6.37
N ASN A 193 -6.10 14.18 7.61
CA ASN A 193 -7.34 13.45 7.91
C ASN A 193 -8.58 14.14 7.33
N ALA A 194 -8.66 15.47 7.42
CA ALA A 194 -9.79 16.22 6.86
C ALA A 194 -9.88 16.06 5.33
N ARG A 195 -8.74 16.09 4.65
CA ARG A 195 -8.64 15.86 3.19
C ARG A 195 -9.07 14.45 2.82
N VAL A 196 -8.56 13.44 3.54
CA VAL A 196 -8.89 12.02 3.33
C VAL A 196 -10.39 11.78 3.57
N ILE A 197 -10.96 12.30 4.66
CA ILE A 197 -12.40 12.16 4.97
C ILE A 197 -13.24 12.80 3.85
N LYS A 198 -12.85 13.97 3.35
CA LYS A 198 -13.54 14.63 2.24
C LYS A 198 -13.52 13.78 0.98
N GLU A 199 -12.37 13.18 0.66
CA GLU A 199 -12.22 12.28 -0.49
C GLU A 199 -13.11 11.03 -0.33
N LEU A 200 -13.02 10.34 0.82
CA LEU A 200 -13.82 9.14 1.11
C LEU A 200 -15.33 9.41 1.15
N LYS A 201 -15.74 10.59 1.63
CA LYS A 201 -17.16 11.00 1.62
C LYS A 201 -17.68 11.23 0.19
N ASN A 202 -16.84 11.65 -0.73
CA ASN A 202 -17.20 11.86 -2.13
C ASN A 202 -17.07 10.60 -2.98
N ALA A 203 -16.29 9.63 -2.53
CA ALA A 203 -16.05 8.36 -3.23
C ALA A 203 -17.27 7.44 -3.13
N ALA A 204 -17.40 6.57 -4.12
CA ALA A 204 -18.27 5.40 -4.14
C ALA A 204 -17.40 4.14 -4.33
N ASP A 205 -17.99 2.99 -4.14
CA ASP A 205 -17.36 1.69 -4.36
C ASP A 205 -16.05 1.51 -3.58
N LEU A 206 -16.14 1.76 -2.25
CA LEU A 206 -15.04 1.58 -1.33
C LEU A 206 -14.80 0.09 -1.02
N THR A 207 -13.55 -0.30 -0.82
CA THR A 207 -13.18 -1.61 -0.25
C THR A 207 -12.57 -1.38 1.13
N LEU A 208 -13.04 -2.12 2.13
CA LEU A 208 -12.45 -2.13 3.47
C LEU A 208 -11.53 -3.35 3.58
N SER A 209 -10.28 -3.15 3.97
CA SER A 209 -9.38 -4.24 4.35
C SER A 209 -8.92 -4.07 5.79
N CYS A 210 -8.66 -5.19 6.47
CA CYS A 210 -8.11 -5.18 7.81
C CYS A 210 -7.25 -6.42 8.05
N ASP A 211 -6.34 -6.28 8.99
CA ASP A 211 -5.40 -7.32 9.37
C ASP A 211 -4.93 -7.11 10.81
N GLY A 212 -4.61 -8.19 11.52
CA GLY A 212 -4.12 -8.16 12.89
C GLY A 212 -2.65 -8.55 12.97
N TRP A 213 -1.91 -7.88 13.84
CA TRP A 213 -0.50 -8.13 14.08
C TRP A 213 -0.19 -8.14 15.58
N THR A 214 0.61 -9.10 16.03
CA THR A 214 1.11 -9.14 17.39
C THR A 214 2.56 -8.68 17.43
N ASN A 215 2.83 -7.60 18.15
CA ASN A 215 4.17 -7.03 18.22
C ASN A 215 5.05 -7.77 19.26
N SER A 216 6.33 -7.40 19.36
CA SER A 216 7.30 -8.00 20.29
C SER A 216 6.98 -7.79 21.78
N ALA A 217 6.07 -6.88 22.10
CA ALA A 217 5.57 -6.65 23.46
C ALA A 217 4.32 -7.50 23.77
N ASN A 218 3.93 -8.37 22.84
CA ASN A 218 2.72 -9.19 22.90
C ASN A 218 1.42 -8.37 22.90
N GLU A 219 1.45 -7.18 22.26
CA GLU A 219 0.26 -6.36 22.04
C GLU A 219 -0.36 -6.73 20.69
N SER A 220 -1.68 -6.95 20.68
CA SER A 220 -2.45 -7.26 19.47
C SER A 220 -3.00 -5.98 18.86
N ILE A 221 -2.42 -5.56 17.75
CA ILE A 221 -2.77 -4.34 17.07
C ILE A 221 -3.45 -4.71 15.73
N TRP A 222 -4.58 -4.06 15.45
CA TRP A 222 -5.33 -4.25 14.22
C TRP A 222 -5.30 -2.98 13.39
N ASN A 223 -5.05 -3.10 12.11
CA ASN A 223 -5.16 -1.99 11.17
C ASN A 223 -6.43 -2.12 10.32
N PHE A 224 -6.97 -0.98 9.93
CA PHE A 224 -8.15 -0.89 9.07
C PHE A 224 -7.85 0.11 7.95
N LEU A 225 -7.86 -0.35 6.71
CA LEU A 225 -7.60 0.45 5.53
C LEU A 225 -8.86 0.59 4.69
N ILE A 226 -9.04 1.74 4.07
CA ILE A 226 -10.11 2.00 3.11
C ILE A 226 -9.46 2.27 1.75
N HIS A 227 -9.87 1.50 0.75
CA HIS A 227 -9.44 1.67 -0.63
C HIS A 227 -10.57 2.32 -1.43
N THR A 228 -10.21 3.25 -2.30
CA THR A 228 -11.16 3.91 -3.21
C THR A 228 -11.24 3.13 -4.54
N SER A 229 -12.23 3.44 -5.36
CA SER A 229 -12.43 2.81 -6.67
C SER A 229 -11.26 2.98 -7.66
N ASN A 230 -10.37 3.95 -7.42
CA ASN A 230 -9.11 4.10 -8.15
C ASN A 230 -7.89 3.53 -7.37
N HIS A 231 -8.17 2.60 -6.47
CA HIS A 231 -7.21 1.81 -5.70
C HIS A 231 -6.25 2.62 -4.81
N ARG A 232 -6.60 3.88 -4.47
CA ARG A 232 -5.87 4.63 -3.43
C ARG A 232 -6.17 4.04 -2.07
N GLU A 233 -5.12 3.88 -1.27
CA GLU A 233 -5.19 3.29 0.07
C GLU A 233 -5.08 4.36 1.16
N TYR A 234 -5.93 4.26 2.17
CA TYR A 234 -5.90 5.13 3.33
C TYR A 234 -5.96 4.30 4.61
N LEU A 235 -4.93 4.39 5.44
CA LEU A 235 -5.02 3.87 6.82
C LEU A 235 -6.09 4.67 7.56
N TRP A 236 -7.21 4.01 7.85
CA TRP A 236 -8.30 4.64 8.58
C TRP A 236 -7.96 4.76 10.06
N CYS A 237 -7.66 3.64 10.72
CA CYS A 237 -7.28 3.63 12.13
C CYS A 237 -6.50 2.38 12.50
N LEU A 238 -5.79 2.49 13.61
CA LEU A 238 -5.23 1.37 14.36
C LEU A 238 -6.05 1.15 15.61
N LYS A 239 -6.24 -0.11 16.00
CA LYS A 239 -6.92 -0.48 17.25
C LYS A 239 -6.00 -1.42 18.05
N ASP A 240 -5.70 -1.04 19.30
CA ASP A 240 -5.08 -1.97 20.24
C ASP A 240 -6.19 -2.84 20.83
N LEU A 241 -6.19 -4.11 20.51
CA LEU A 241 -7.18 -5.08 20.96
C LEU A 241 -6.60 -6.09 21.98
N SER A 242 -5.43 -5.81 22.54
CA SER A 242 -4.69 -6.70 23.46
C SER A 242 -5.53 -7.17 24.66
N ASN A 243 -6.48 -6.36 25.10
CA ASN A 243 -7.29 -6.63 26.29
C ASN A 243 -8.65 -7.25 25.99
N THR A 244 -8.89 -7.69 24.74
CA THR A 244 -10.19 -8.23 24.32
C THR A 244 -10.02 -9.58 23.63
N SER A 245 -11.07 -10.40 23.66
CA SER A 245 -11.11 -11.63 22.87
C SER A 245 -11.50 -11.28 21.43
N HIS A 246 -10.70 -11.70 20.46
CA HIS A 246 -10.89 -11.40 19.04
C HIS A 246 -11.93 -12.35 18.41
N THR A 247 -13.15 -12.37 18.94
CA THR A 247 -14.24 -13.16 18.35
C THR A 247 -14.68 -12.51 17.02
N GLY A 248 -15.28 -13.30 16.15
CA GLY A 248 -15.83 -12.81 14.88
C GLY A 248 -16.88 -11.71 15.11
N GLU A 249 -17.70 -11.85 16.14
CA GLU A 249 -18.74 -10.89 16.51
C GLU A 249 -18.12 -9.54 16.92
N PHE A 250 -17.09 -9.57 17.76
CA PHE A 250 -16.40 -8.35 18.22
C PHE A 250 -15.71 -7.62 17.07
N LEU A 251 -15.02 -8.37 16.20
CA LEU A 251 -14.38 -7.78 15.01
C LEU A 251 -15.43 -7.21 14.04
N ALA A 252 -16.58 -7.89 13.90
CA ALA A 252 -17.69 -7.38 13.09
C ALA A 252 -18.22 -6.05 13.61
N GLU A 253 -18.36 -5.88 14.95
CA GLU A 253 -18.77 -4.61 15.57
C GLU A 253 -17.82 -3.46 15.20
N ILE A 254 -16.51 -3.69 15.26
CA ILE A 254 -15.50 -2.68 14.90
C ILE A 254 -15.59 -2.32 13.41
N ILE A 255 -15.72 -3.33 12.56
CA ILE A 255 -15.87 -3.14 11.11
C ILE A 255 -17.14 -2.34 10.82
N GLU A 256 -18.23 -2.67 11.50
CA GLU A 256 -19.52 -1.99 11.35
C GLU A 256 -19.44 -0.51 11.72
N GLU A 257 -18.76 -0.16 12.82
CA GLU A 257 -18.52 1.24 13.20
C GLU A 257 -17.87 2.05 12.05
N ILE A 258 -16.92 1.43 11.35
CA ILE A 258 -16.22 2.07 10.23
C ILE A 258 -17.16 2.23 9.03
N ILE A 259 -17.90 1.18 8.69
CA ILE A 259 -18.84 1.16 7.56
C ILE A 259 -19.93 2.22 7.78
N ASP A 260 -20.53 2.28 8.95
CA ASP A 260 -21.61 3.20 9.28
C ASP A 260 -21.17 4.66 9.19
N LYS A 261 -19.92 4.97 9.52
CA LYS A 261 -19.36 6.32 9.45
C LYS A 261 -19.38 6.91 8.02
N PHE A 262 -19.20 6.08 7.00
CA PHE A 262 -19.21 6.51 5.60
C PHE A 262 -20.53 6.18 4.89
N GLY A 263 -21.29 5.24 5.45
CA GLY A 263 -22.54 4.71 4.91
C GLY A 263 -22.34 3.39 4.17
N PRO A 264 -23.06 2.31 4.55
CA PRO A 264 -22.84 0.97 3.99
C PRO A 264 -23.07 0.87 2.48
N ALA A 265 -23.90 1.73 1.90
CA ALA A 265 -24.16 1.78 0.45
C ALA A 265 -22.91 2.14 -0.38
N LYS A 266 -21.90 2.74 0.26
CA LYS A 266 -20.65 3.15 -0.41
C LYS A 266 -19.63 2.03 -0.52
N PHE A 267 -19.78 0.94 0.25
CA PHE A 267 -18.81 -0.16 0.25
C PHE A 267 -19.22 -1.23 -0.74
N SER A 268 -18.27 -1.63 -1.59
CA SER A 268 -18.41 -2.72 -2.55
C SER A 268 -17.93 -4.05 -1.99
N ALA A 269 -16.91 -4.05 -1.15
CA ALA A 269 -16.34 -5.28 -0.60
C ALA A 269 -15.64 -5.08 0.76
N ILE A 270 -15.52 -6.18 1.48
CA ILE A 270 -14.57 -6.33 2.60
C ILE A 270 -13.58 -7.42 2.20
N VAL A 271 -12.29 -7.15 2.43
CA VAL A 271 -11.18 -8.04 2.09
C VAL A 271 -10.33 -8.28 3.34
N THR A 272 -10.18 -9.53 3.75
CA THR A 272 -9.31 -9.93 4.87
C THR A 272 -8.61 -11.24 4.55
N ASP A 273 -7.67 -11.64 5.39
CA ASP A 273 -7.08 -12.97 5.34
C ASP A 273 -8.12 -14.07 5.64
N SER A 274 -7.65 -15.30 5.80
CA SER A 274 -8.51 -16.49 6.00
C SER A 274 -8.64 -16.93 7.47
N GLY A 275 -8.11 -16.18 8.42
CA GLY A 275 -8.24 -16.47 9.85
C GLY A 275 -9.71 -16.69 10.25
N ALA A 276 -9.99 -17.70 11.09
CA ALA A 276 -11.35 -18.16 11.39
C ALA A 276 -12.23 -17.03 11.97
N ASN A 277 -11.70 -16.23 12.88
CA ASN A 277 -12.40 -15.13 13.53
C ASN A 277 -12.74 -14.00 12.55
N ILE A 278 -11.78 -13.56 11.75
CA ILE A 278 -12.01 -12.46 10.79
C ILE A 278 -12.85 -12.92 9.60
N ARG A 279 -12.76 -14.18 9.19
CA ARG A 279 -13.67 -14.79 8.21
C ARG A 279 -15.11 -14.75 8.72
N ASN A 280 -15.35 -15.11 10.00
CA ASN A 280 -16.67 -15.01 10.63
C ASN A 280 -17.16 -13.55 10.68
N ALA A 281 -16.31 -12.61 11.07
CA ALA A 281 -16.64 -11.17 11.07
C ALA A 281 -17.08 -10.71 9.68
N ARG A 282 -16.30 -11.05 8.65
CA ARG A 282 -16.60 -10.70 7.24
C ARG A 282 -17.95 -11.29 6.81
N GLN A 283 -18.25 -12.53 7.23
CA GLN A 283 -19.54 -13.18 6.95
C GLN A 283 -20.69 -12.42 7.61
N ILE A 284 -20.59 -12.08 8.89
CA ILE A 284 -21.61 -11.34 9.65
C ILE A 284 -21.95 -10.01 8.90
N ILE A 285 -20.92 -9.27 8.52
CA ILE A 285 -21.10 -7.98 7.83
C ILE A 285 -21.79 -8.16 6.47
N THR A 286 -21.38 -9.14 5.67
CA THR A 286 -21.95 -9.35 4.32
C THR A 286 -23.34 -10.00 4.36
N GLU A 287 -23.69 -10.67 5.44
CA GLU A 287 -25.07 -11.12 5.70
C GLU A 287 -25.98 -9.96 6.07
N LYS A 288 -25.46 -8.98 6.82
CA LYS A 288 -26.20 -7.76 7.20
C LYS A 288 -26.32 -6.79 6.02
N TYR A 289 -25.26 -6.51 5.33
CA TYR A 289 -25.17 -5.54 4.22
C TYR A 289 -24.96 -6.28 2.89
N LYS A 290 -26.04 -6.69 2.25
CA LYS A 290 -26.01 -7.56 1.05
C LYS A 290 -25.25 -6.96 -0.16
N ASN A 291 -25.18 -5.63 -0.24
CA ASN A 291 -24.41 -4.93 -1.30
C ASN A 291 -22.91 -5.07 -1.15
N ILE A 292 -22.41 -5.46 0.04
CA ILE A 292 -20.98 -5.61 0.33
C ILE A 292 -20.56 -7.04 0.04
N LEU A 293 -19.60 -7.22 -0.86
CA LEU A 293 -19.11 -8.54 -1.26
C LEU A 293 -18.06 -9.07 -0.26
N ASN A 294 -18.12 -10.38 0.01
CA ASN A 294 -17.18 -11.09 0.87
C ASN A 294 -16.01 -11.55 0.02
N VAL A 295 -14.84 -10.91 0.16
CA VAL A 295 -13.65 -11.21 -0.64
C VAL A 295 -12.52 -11.68 0.27
N ARG A 296 -11.83 -12.74 -0.11
CA ARG A 296 -10.64 -13.24 0.58
C ARG A 296 -9.39 -12.57 0.01
N CYS A 297 -8.41 -12.29 0.85
CA CYS A 297 -7.14 -11.73 0.42
C CYS A 297 -6.43 -12.68 -0.55
N MET A 298 -6.28 -12.28 -1.80
CA MET A 298 -5.64 -13.11 -2.83
C MET A 298 -4.14 -13.27 -2.57
N ALA A 299 -3.45 -12.24 -2.12
CA ALA A 299 -2.02 -12.32 -1.78
C ALA A 299 -1.77 -13.42 -0.73
N HIS A 300 -2.58 -13.45 0.34
CA HIS A 300 -2.52 -14.50 1.37
C HIS A 300 -2.81 -15.89 0.77
N ALA A 301 -3.81 -15.99 -0.10
CA ALA A 301 -4.18 -17.24 -0.79
C ALA A 301 -3.01 -17.83 -1.59
N ILE A 302 -2.33 -16.98 -2.35
CA ILE A 302 -1.19 -17.40 -3.19
C ILE A 302 0.02 -17.77 -2.32
N ASN A 303 0.24 -17.04 -1.23
CA ASN A 303 1.28 -17.36 -0.26
C ASN A 303 1.08 -18.75 0.34
N LEU A 304 -0.16 -19.14 0.64
CA LEU A 304 -0.49 -20.49 1.12
C LEU A 304 -0.17 -21.56 0.07
N ILE A 305 -0.44 -21.29 -1.22
CA ILE A 305 -0.06 -22.22 -2.32
C ILE A 305 1.46 -22.40 -2.34
N SER A 306 2.20 -21.30 -2.25
CA SER A 306 3.68 -21.33 -2.21
C SER A 306 4.20 -22.15 -1.04
N LYS A 307 3.68 -21.89 0.16
CA LYS A 307 4.02 -22.60 1.40
C LYS A 307 3.82 -24.11 1.24
N ASP A 308 2.62 -24.51 0.77
CA ASP A 308 2.28 -25.94 0.63
C ASP A 308 3.20 -26.64 -0.39
N ILE A 309 3.45 -26.01 -1.54
CA ILE A 309 4.35 -26.57 -2.57
C ILE A 309 5.77 -26.73 -2.00
N CYS A 310 6.27 -25.72 -1.31
CA CYS A 310 7.61 -25.74 -0.71
C CYS A 310 7.74 -26.75 0.44
N SER A 311 6.63 -27.13 1.06
CA SER A 311 6.58 -28.14 2.13
C SER A 311 6.60 -29.58 1.60
N THR A 312 6.38 -29.79 0.29
CA THR A 312 6.52 -31.14 -0.30
C THR A 312 7.93 -31.68 -0.09
N SER A 313 8.08 -33.02 0.05
CA SER A 313 9.37 -33.65 0.27
C SER A 313 10.39 -33.28 -0.81
N PHE A 314 9.97 -33.20 -2.06
CA PHE A 314 10.80 -32.81 -3.21
C PHE A 314 11.34 -31.39 -3.04
N ALA A 315 10.44 -30.41 -2.87
CA ALA A 315 10.82 -28.99 -2.76
C ALA A 315 11.66 -28.71 -1.52
N ASN A 316 11.29 -29.28 -0.37
CA ASN A 316 12.01 -29.11 0.90
C ASN A 316 13.45 -29.62 0.80
N GLN A 317 13.67 -30.80 0.19
CA GLN A 317 15.02 -31.33 -0.04
C GLN A 317 15.87 -30.39 -0.91
N ILE A 318 15.29 -29.81 -1.97
CA ILE A 318 15.99 -28.86 -2.86
C ILE A 318 16.34 -27.59 -2.08
N LEU A 319 15.39 -27.00 -1.37
CA LEU A 319 15.57 -25.79 -0.57
C LEU A 319 16.67 -25.99 0.49
N THR A 320 16.69 -27.16 1.14
CA THR A 320 17.75 -27.54 2.10
C THR A 320 19.11 -27.58 1.44
N LYS A 321 19.24 -28.19 0.25
CA LYS A 321 20.47 -28.21 -0.53
C LYS A 321 20.91 -26.81 -0.95
N CYS A 322 19.97 -25.97 -1.42
CA CYS A 322 20.24 -24.58 -1.77
C CYS A 322 20.75 -23.79 -0.55
N ASN A 323 20.07 -23.95 0.59
CA ASN A 323 20.46 -23.30 1.85
C ASN A 323 21.86 -23.72 2.31
N THR A 324 22.27 -24.99 2.10
CA THR A 324 23.61 -25.49 2.40
C THR A 324 24.66 -24.71 1.60
N ILE A 325 24.45 -24.53 0.30
CA ILE A 325 25.34 -23.76 -0.59
C ILE A 325 25.38 -22.29 -0.14
N ILE A 326 24.21 -21.65 0.00
CA ILE A 326 24.10 -20.22 0.31
C ILE A 326 24.76 -19.92 1.66
N THR A 327 24.44 -20.71 2.69
CA THR A 327 24.99 -20.53 4.03
C THR A 327 26.52 -20.64 4.02
N TYR A 328 27.07 -21.61 3.28
CA TYR A 328 28.52 -21.76 3.14
C TYR A 328 29.16 -20.49 2.55
N PHE A 329 28.66 -20.01 1.40
CA PHE A 329 29.25 -18.84 0.72
C PHE A 329 29.05 -17.53 1.48
N LYS A 330 27.97 -17.41 2.27
CA LYS A 330 27.74 -16.23 3.16
C LYS A 330 28.67 -16.25 4.38
N LYS A 331 29.02 -17.42 4.93
CA LYS A 331 29.85 -17.56 6.14
C LYS A 331 31.36 -17.65 5.83
N SER A 332 31.74 -18.18 4.66
CA SER A 332 33.15 -18.35 4.27
C SER A 332 33.64 -17.12 3.51
N HIS A 333 34.54 -16.34 4.11
CA HIS A 333 35.18 -15.20 3.43
C HIS A 333 35.91 -15.64 2.17
N GLN A 334 36.69 -16.72 2.25
CA GLN A 334 37.45 -17.29 1.12
C GLN A 334 36.50 -17.81 0.03
N GLY A 335 35.49 -18.61 0.42
CA GLY A 335 34.47 -19.12 -0.51
C GLY A 335 33.68 -18.00 -1.16
N GLY A 336 33.20 -17.05 -0.36
CA GLY A 336 32.40 -15.90 -0.83
C GLY A 336 33.17 -15.03 -1.84
N SER A 337 34.43 -14.72 -1.55
CA SER A 337 35.33 -13.99 -2.46
C SER A 337 35.54 -14.75 -3.78
N ALA A 338 35.84 -16.05 -3.69
CA ALA A 338 36.04 -16.88 -4.88
C ALA A 338 34.79 -16.96 -5.76
N LEU A 339 33.60 -17.10 -5.14
CA LEU A 339 32.32 -17.11 -5.89
C LEU A 339 32.04 -15.76 -6.54
N LYS A 340 32.29 -14.66 -5.84
CA LYS A 340 32.09 -13.30 -6.37
C LYS A 340 33.01 -13.09 -7.61
N GLU A 341 34.25 -13.51 -7.55
CA GLU A 341 35.19 -13.41 -8.68
C GLU A 341 34.75 -14.31 -9.85
N ALA A 342 34.37 -15.57 -9.57
CA ALA A 342 33.86 -16.49 -10.59
C ALA A 342 32.59 -15.98 -11.24
N ALA A 343 31.65 -15.36 -10.47
CA ALA A 343 30.42 -14.78 -10.96
C ALA A 343 30.71 -13.57 -11.86
N LYS A 344 31.69 -12.72 -11.50
CA LYS A 344 32.14 -11.60 -12.31
C LYS A 344 32.73 -12.07 -13.66
N VAL A 345 33.58 -13.12 -13.63
CA VAL A 345 34.15 -13.71 -14.87
C VAL A 345 33.05 -14.28 -15.78
N CYS A 346 31.99 -14.82 -15.22
CA CYS A 346 30.86 -15.41 -15.96
C CYS A 346 29.76 -14.39 -16.29
N ASP A 347 29.95 -13.11 -15.98
CA ASP A 347 29.01 -12.01 -16.22
C ASP A 347 27.63 -12.28 -15.60
N VAL A 348 27.59 -12.78 -14.36
CA VAL A 348 26.32 -13.09 -13.67
C VAL A 348 25.66 -11.79 -13.21
N SER A 349 24.51 -11.48 -13.78
CA SER A 349 23.67 -10.33 -13.40
C SER A 349 22.69 -10.68 -12.26
N GLY A 350 22.03 -9.69 -11.67
CA GLY A 350 20.96 -9.86 -10.68
C GLY A 350 21.43 -10.16 -9.24
N GLY A 351 22.70 -9.87 -8.94
CA GLY A 351 23.25 -9.96 -7.58
C GLY A 351 23.66 -11.37 -7.15
N GLY A 352 24.13 -11.49 -5.92
CA GLY A 352 24.66 -12.73 -5.34
C GLY A 352 23.60 -13.75 -4.88
N LEU A 353 24.07 -14.79 -4.18
CA LEU A 353 23.19 -15.84 -3.64
C LEU A 353 22.21 -15.26 -2.58
N LYS A 354 20.94 -15.56 -2.72
CA LYS A 354 19.86 -15.08 -1.86
C LYS A 354 19.35 -16.20 -0.95
N LYS A 355 19.27 -15.91 0.36
CA LYS A 355 18.64 -16.80 1.34
C LYS A 355 17.13 -16.59 1.31
N TRP A 356 16.35 -17.63 1.54
CA TRP A 356 14.91 -17.55 1.71
C TRP A 356 14.54 -17.36 3.19
N ALA A 357 13.40 -16.79 3.44
CA ALA A 357 12.81 -16.57 4.77
C ALA A 357 11.44 -17.25 4.85
N ASP A 358 11.16 -17.89 5.99
CA ASP A 358 9.90 -18.63 6.22
C ASP A 358 8.65 -17.73 6.12
N THR A 359 8.79 -16.47 6.46
CA THR A 359 7.70 -15.49 6.52
C THR A 359 7.39 -14.84 5.17
N ARG A 360 8.29 -14.96 4.17
CA ARG A 360 8.15 -14.34 2.84
C ARG A 360 8.35 -15.39 1.74
N TRP A 361 7.33 -16.14 1.45
CA TRP A 361 7.41 -17.31 0.57
C TRP A 361 7.84 -17.02 -0.87
N HIS A 362 7.65 -15.78 -1.36
CA HIS A 362 8.23 -15.38 -2.65
C HIS A 362 9.76 -15.44 -2.65
N THR A 363 10.42 -15.34 -1.48
CA THR A 363 11.89 -15.43 -1.35
C THR A 363 12.42 -16.84 -1.68
N MET A 364 11.58 -17.87 -1.62
CA MET A 364 11.95 -19.23 -2.02
C MET A 364 12.28 -19.29 -3.52
N TYR A 365 11.52 -18.58 -4.37
CA TYR A 365 11.86 -18.42 -5.79
C TYR A 365 13.24 -17.71 -5.94
N ASP A 366 13.43 -16.60 -5.24
CA ASP A 366 14.71 -15.85 -5.31
C ASP A 366 15.91 -16.70 -4.90
N CYS A 367 15.71 -17.57 -3.92
CA CYS A 367 16.72 -18.52 -3.46
C CYS A 367 17.12 -19.48 -4.60
N VAL A 368 16.14 -20.20 -5.17
CA VAL A 368 16.43 -21.20 -6.23
C VAL A 368 16.91 -20.52 -7.52
N ASP A 369 16.35 -19.38 -7.88
CA ASP A 369 16.78 -18.57 -9.04
C ASP A 369 18.25 -18.13 -8.89
N SER A 370 18.65 -17.66 -7.70
CA SER A 370 20.04 -17.26 -7.45
C SER A 370 21.02 -18.43 -7.62
N ILE A 371 20.64 -19.64 -7.26
CA ILE A 371 21.43 -20.86 -7.48
C ILE A 371 21.57 -21.17 -8.99
N ILE A 372 20.46 -21.02 -9.75
CA ILE A 372 20.47 -21.25 -11.21
C ILE A 372 21.42 -20.28 -11.90
N ARG A 373 21.31 -18.99 -11.58
CA ARG A 373 22.17 -17.93 -12.16
C ARG A 373 23.66 -18.16 -11.85
N HIS A 374 23.96 -18.74 -10.69
CA HIS A 374 25.33 -19.07 -10.29
C HIS A 374 25.77 -20.49 -10.67
N LYS A 375 25.01 -21.22 -11.51
CA LYS A 375 25.35 -22.60 -11.91
C LYS A 375 26.78 -22.69 -12.48
N VAL A 376 27.10 -21.86 -13.48
CA VAL A 376 28.41 -21.87 -14.14
C VAL A 376 29.54 -21.51 -13.16
N PRO A 377 29.49 -20.42 -12.39
CA PRO A 377 30.48 -20.15 -11.35
C PRO A 377 30.66 -21.27 -10.33
N LEU A 378 29.56 -21.87 -9.87
CA LEU A 378 29.62 -22.98 -8.90
C LEU A 378 30.30 -24.25 -9.48
N GLU A 379 29.97 -24.57 -10.75
CA GLU A 379 30.60 -25.69 -11.46
C GLU A 379 32.10 -25.43 -11.74
N ASN A 380 32.46 -24.20 -12.07
CA ASN A 380 33.87 -23.79 -12.25
C ASN A 380 34.66 -23.95 -10.94
N LEU A 381 34.13 -23.44 -9.83
CA LEU A 381 34.76 -23.59 -8.50
C LEU A 381 34.89 -25.05 -8.11
N LYS A 382 33.88 -25.88 -8.37
CA LYS A 382 33.92 -27.32 -8.12
C LYS A 382 35.04 -28.00 -8.92
N ARG A 383 35.29 -27.57 -10.16
CA ARG A 383 36.27 -28.13 -11.06
C ARG A 383 37.71 -27.66 -10.75
N GLU A 384 37.88 -26.35 -10.55
CA GLU A 384 39.17 -25.68 -10.50
C GLU A 384 39.72 -25.56 -9.07
N ASN A 385 38.86 -25.36 -8.08
CA ASN A 385 39.24 -25.09 -6.70
C ASN A 385 38.39 -25.87 -5.67
N PRO A 386 38.28 -27.21 -5.79
CA PRO A 386 37.43 -27.98 -4.89
C PRO A 386 37.85 -27.92 -3.42
N VAL A 387 39.10 -27.60 -3.13
CA VAL A 387 39.67 -27.52 -1.77
C VAL A 387 39.03 -26.37 -0.97
N ILE A 388 38.61 -25.34 -1.65
CA ILE A 388 37.90 -24.18 -1.01
C ILE A 388 36.51 -24.59 -0.53
N LEU A 389 35.88 -25.56 -1.19
CA LEU A 389 34.49 -25.93 -0.93
C LEU A 389 34.39 -26.94 0.23
N SER A 390 33.41 -26.75 1.11
CA SER A 390 33.10 -27.72 2.16
C SER A 390 32.60 -29.04 1.57
N THR A 391 32.81 -30.13 2.31
CA THR A 391 32.34 -31.48 1.93
C THR A 391 30.83 -31.47 1.62
N ALA A 392 30.04 -30.77 2.43
CA ALA A 392 28.59 -30.66 2.25
C ALA A 392 28.24 -30.00 0.90
N VAL A 393 28.88 -28.86 0.55
CA VAL A 393 28.69 -28.19 -0.72
C VAL A 393 29.10 -29.09 -1.90
N LEU A 394 30.29 -29.76 -1.79
CA LEU A 394 30.76 -30.67 -2.82
C LEU A 394 29.78 -31.83 -3.04
N THR A 395 29.21 -32.38 -1.96
CA THR A 395 28.20 -33.45 -2.05
C THR A 395 26.97 -32.99 -2.84
N VAL A 396 26.48 -31.80 -2.57
CA VAL A 396 25.30 -31.22 -3.31
C VAL A 396 25.68 -31.01 -4.79
N LEU A 397 26.81 -30.34 -5.07
CA LEU A 397 27.24 -30.00 -6.44
C LEU A 397 27.63 -31.23 -7.28
N ARG A 398 27.92 -32.37 -6.66
CA ARG A 398 28.22 -33.66 -7.35
C ARG A 398 26.96 -34.42 -7.75
N SER A 399 25.79 -34.06 -7.18
CA SER A 399 24.52 -34.68 -7.57
C SER A 399 24.14 -34.24 -8.99
N ARG A 400 24.02 -35.22 -9.89
CA ARG A 400 23.71 -34.97 -11.33
C ARG A 400 22.35 -34.29 -11.50
N ALA A 401 21.34 -34.66 -10.72
CA ALA A 401 19.98 -34.12 -10.82
C ALA A 401 19.82 -32.76 -10.16
N PHE A 402 20.78 -32.29 -9.34
CA PHE A 402 20.58 -31.11 -8.49
C PHE A 402 20.10 -29.87 -9.26
N PHE A 403 20.79 -29.47 -10.31
CA PHE A 403 20.42 -28.28 -11.08
C PHE A 403 19.13 -28.47 -11.89
N ASP A 404 18.81 -29.69 -12.32
CA ASP A 404 17.58 -30.00 -13.01
C ASP A 404 16.38 -29.95 -12.05
N ASP A 405 16.56 -30.51 -10.83
CA ASP A 405 15.58 -30.42 -9.74
C ASP A 405 15.33 -28.94 -9.35
N VAL A 406 16.40 -28.14 -9.21
CA VAL A 406 16.30 -26.71 -8.89
C VAL A 406 15.53 -25.96 -10.00
N ARG A 407 15.77 -26.29 -11.28
CA ARG A 407 15.04 -25.71 -12.41
C ARG A 407 13.55 -26.06 -12.39
N ALA A 408 13.23 -27.34 -12.09
CA ALA A 408 11.84 -27.78 -11.99
C ALA A 408 11.09 -27.02 -10.87
N LEU A 409 11.73 -26.85 -9.73
CA LEU A 409 11.16 -26.08 -8.61
C LEU A 409 11.02 -24.59 -8.98
N ALA A 410 12.06 -23.98 -9.57
CA ALA A 410 12.03 -22.57 -10.01
C ALA A 410 10.91 -22.33 -11.03
N PHE A 411 10.74 -23.24 -12.00
CA PHE A 411 9.66 -23.17 -13.01
C PHE A 411 8.27 -23.14 -12.34
N THR A 412 8.09 -23.91 -11.27
CA THR A 412 6.83 -23.96 -10.51
C THR A 412 6.61 -22.68 -9.68
N LEU A 413 7.69 -22.17 -9.04
CA LEU A 413 7.60 -21.02 -8.14
C LEU A 413 7.58 -19.66 -8.88
N ARG A 414 8.06 -19.57 -10.12
CA ARG A 414 8.13 -18.33 -10.91
C ARG A 414 6.74 -17.69 -11.08
N PRO A 415 5.71 -18.39 -11.60
CA PRO A 415 4.38 -17.78 -11.73
C PRO A 415 3.77 -17.42 -10.38
N ILE A 416 4.11 -18.13 -9.29
CA ILE A 416 3.66 -17.79 -7.94
C ILE A 416 4.26 -16.43 -7.52
N LYS A 417 5.57 -16.26 -7.70
CA LYS A 417 6.24 -14.97 -7.39
C LYS A 417 5.66 -13.82 -8.21
N GLN A 418 5.45 -14.03 -9.51
CA GLN A 418 4.84 -13.03 -10.39
C GLN A 418 3.44 -12.66 -9.89
N LEU A 419 2.62 -13.66 -9.57
CA LEU A 419 1.26 -13.45 -9.10
C LEU A 419 1.22 -12.76 -7.73
N ILE A 420 2.16 -13.04 -6.82
CA ILE A 420 2.29 -12.31 -5.54
C ILE A 420 2.57 -10.82 -5.85
N ALA A 421 3.58 -10.54 -6.67
CA ALA A 421 3.94 -9.17 -7.03
C ALA A 421 2.78 -8.42 -7.71
N GLU A 422 2.09 -9.08 -8.65
CA GLU A 422 0.89 -8.53 -9.30
C GLU A 422 -0.24 -8.29 -8.28
N SER A 423 -0.49 -9.24 -7.39
CA SER A 423 -1.57 -9.16 -6.39
C SER A 423 -1.32 -8.08 -5.32
N GLU A 424 -0.05 -7.73 -5.08
CA GLU A 424 0.33 -6.65 -4.14
C GLU A 424 0.30 -5.27 -4.80
N SER A 425 0.20 -5.21 -6.12
CA SER A 425 0.09 -3.96 -6.87
C SER A 425 -1.20 -3.22 -6.54
N GLN A 426 -1.12 -1.92 -6.42
CA GLN A 426 -2.30 -1.07 -6.20
C GLN A 426 -3.32 -1.16 -7.35
N SER A 427 -2.87 -1.49 -8.56
CA SER A 427 -3.76 -1.60 -9.73
C SER A 427 -4.41 -2.98 -9.90
N CYS A 428 -4.06 -3.96 -9.06
CA CYS A 428 -4.56 -5.33 -9.17
C CYS A 428 -6.09 -5.41 -9.04
N THR A 429 -6.72 -6.11 -9.95
CA THR A 429 -8.17 -6.37 -9.96
C THR A 429 -8.47 -7.85 -9.69
N LEU A 430 -9.75 -8.16 -9.43
CA LEU A 430 -10.22 -9.56 -9.33
C LEU A 430 -9.92 -10.34 -10.63
N ALA A 431 -9.92 -9.68 -11.78
CA ALA A 431 -9.63 -10.30 -13.10
C ALA A 431 -8.15 -10.73 -13.18
N ASP A 432 -7.24 -9.88 -12.73
CA ASP A 432 -5.78 -10.17 -12.74
C ASP A 432 -5.47 -11.34 -11.80
N CYS A 433 -6.13 -11.39 -10.65
CA CYS A 433 -6.03 -12.52 -9.71
C CYS A 433 -6.43 -13.85 -10.38
N PHE A 434 -7.54 -13.86 -11.11
CA PHE A 434 -8.01 -15.08 -11.81
C PHE A 434 -7.04 -15.46 -12.94
N LEU A 435 -6.55 -14.49 -13.72
CA LEU A 435 -5.55 -14.72 -14.77
C LEU A 435 -4.27 -15.35 -14.17
N GLY A 436 -3.80 -14.83 -13.07
CA GLY A 436 -2.61 -15.36 -12.39
C GLY A 436 -2.81 -16.80 -11.92
N LEU A 437 -3.98 -17.15 -11.38
CA LEU A 437 -4.31 -18.53 -11.02
C LEU A 437 -4.36 -19.44 -12.26
N ALA A 438 -4.87 -18.94 -13.39
CA ALA A 438 -4.89 -19.69 -14.65
C ALA A 438 -3.47 -19.92 -15.19
N LYS A 439 -2.60 -18.90 -15.12
CA LYS A 439 -1.17 -19.00 -15.47
C LYS A 439 -0.46 -20.05 -14.60
N LEU A 440 -0.69 -20.02 -13.28
CA LEU A 440 -0.12 -20.99 -12.35
C LEU A 440 -0.60 -22.42 -12.65
N GLY A 441 -1.91 -22.61 -12.89
CA GLY A 441 -2.46 -23.90 -13.32
C GLY A 441 -1.83 -24.40 -14.61
N ALA A 442 -1.64 -23.53 -15.59
CA ALA A 442 -0.99 -23.85 -16.87
C ALA A 442 0.49 -24.25 -16.67
N ALA A 443 1.21 -23.57 -15.80
CA ALA A 443 2.61 -23.90 -15.46
C ALA A 443 2.70 -25.28 -14.78
N ILE A 444 1.83 -25.56 -13.83
CA ILE A 444 1.75 -26.89 -13.17
C ILE A 444 1.44 -27.99 -14.20
N LYS A 445 0.54 -27.73 -15.15
CA LYS A 445 0.21 -28.68 -16.24
C LYS A 445 1.41 -28.97 -17.13
N LYS A 446 2.31 -27.99 -17.35
CA LYS A 446 3.53 -28.11 -18.17
C LYS A 446 4.67 -28.88 -17.47
N LEU A 447 4.61 -29.09 -16.15
CA LEU A 447 5.66 -29.87 -15.44
C LEU A 447 5.85 -31.26 -16.08
N PRO A 448 7.11 -31.71 -16.23
CA PRO A 448 7.40 -33.02 -16.85
C PRO A 448 6.71 -34.18 -16.13
N ASN A 449 6.09 -35.04 -16.91
CA ASN A 449 5.31 -36.18 -16.40
C ASN A 449 6.20 -37.40 -16.08
N ASN A 450 7.43 -37.43 -16.60
CA ASN A 450 8.32 -38.58 -16.43
C ASN A 450 9.24 -38.43 -15.20
N ASP A 451 10.02 -37.34 -15.16
CA ASP A 451 11.07 -37.18 -14.14
C ASP A 451 10.55 -36.64 -12.81
N HIS A 452 9.45 -35.86 -12.81
CA HIS A 452 8.90 -35.22 -11.62
C HIS A 452 7.40 -35.53 -11.44
N ARG A 453 6.94 -36.72 -11.82
CA ARG A 453 5.51 -37.09 -11.81
C ARG A 453 4.87 -36.89 -10.43
N THR A 454 5.46 -37.42 -9.37
CA THR A 454 4.91 -37.31 -8.01
C THR A 454 4.83 -35.85 -7.57
N PHE A 455 5.88 -35.08 -7.81
CA PHE A 455 5.89 -33.62 -7.49
C PHE A 455 4.78 -32.88 -8.25
N ARG A 456 4.61 -33.17 -9.55
CA ARG A 456 3.55 -32.59 -10.38
C ARG A 456 2.16 -32.95 -9.82
N GLN A 457 1.91 -34.20 -9.46
CA GLN A 457 0.62 -34.66 -8.88
C GLN A 457 0.34 -33.96 -7.53
N GLN A 458 1.37 -33.80 -6.69
CA GLN A 458 1.26 -33.06 -5.42
C GLN A 458 0.95 -31.57 -5.68
N CYS A 459 1.59 -30.93 -6.65
CA CYS A 459 1.29 -29.55 -7.03
C CYS A 459 -0.16 -29.39 -7.52
N ILE A 460 -0.68 -30.36 -8.30
CA ILE A 460 -2.08 -30.37 -8.76
C ILE A 460 -3.03 -30.45 -7.55
N SER A 461 -2.78 -31.38 -6.62
CA SER A 461 -3.59 -31.55 -5.41
C SER A 461 -3.61 -30.29 -4.55
N ILE A 462 -2.43 -29.70 -4.30
CA ILE A 462 -2.29 -28.46 -3.54
C ILE A 462 -3.07 -27.33 -4.24
N PHE A 463 -2.86 -27.18 -5.55
CA PHE A 463 -3.57 -26.14 -6.34
C PHE A 463 -5.09 -26.36 -6.25
N ASN A 464 -5.58 -27.57 -6.47
CA ASN A 464 -7.01 -27.86 -6.46
C ASN A 464 -7.66 -27.57 -5.10
N ARG A 465 -7.00 -27.99 -4.02
CA ARG A 465 -7.48 -27.72 -2.66
C ARG A 465 -7.57 -26.21 -2.40
N ARG A 466 -6.48 -25.48 -2.63
CA ARG A 466 -6.46 -24.04 -2.41
C ARG A 466 -7.40 -23.30 -3.36
N TYR A 467 -7.44 -23.71 -4.63
CA TYR A 467 -8.39 -23.17 -5.60
C TYR A 467 -9.86 -23.34 -5.11
N ALA A 468 -10.21 -24.49 -4.55
CA ALA A 468 -11.55 -24.73 -4.00
C ALA A 468 -11.88 -23.78 -2.83
N GLU A 469 -10.88 -23.44 -2.02
CA GLU A 469 -11.04 -22.45 -0.91
C GLU A 469 -11.29 -21.04 -1.43
N PHE A 470 -10.72 -20.67 -2.58
CA PHE A 470 -10.72 -19.32 -3.13
C PHE A 470 -11.56 -19.15 -4.39
N ALA A 471 -12.16 -20.21 -4.92
CA ALA A 471 -12.92 -20.17 -6.16
C ALA A 471 -14.28 -19.48 -5.96
N ASP A 472 -14.25 -18.25 -5.49
CA ASP A 472 -15.40 -17.37 -5.55
C ASP A 472 -15.58 -16.95 -7.00
N LEU A 473 -16.75 -17.26 -7.53
CA LEU A 473 -17.08 -17.04 -8.93
C LEU A 473 -17.10 -15.55 -9.33
N ILE A 474 -16.98 -14.62 -8.37
CA ILE A 474 -16.82 -13.18 -8.69
C ILE A 474 -15.49 -12.91 -9.41
N TYR A 475 -14.42 -13.65 -9.09
CA TYR A 475 -13.13 -13.53 -9.79
C TYR A 475 -13.29 -13.92 -11.26
N LEU A 476 -13.97 -15.05 -11.49
CA LEU A 476 -14.28 -15.53 -12.83
C LEU A 476 -15.17 -14.55 -13.61
N LEU A 477 -16.19 -13.98 -12.94
CA LEU A 477 -17.07 -12.98 -13.55
C LEU A 477 -16.28 -11.72 -13.93
N CYS A 478 -15.43 -11.21 -13.03
CA CYS A 478 -14.59 -10.05 -13.30
C CYS A 478 -13.62 -10.32 -14.47
N PHE A 479 -13.03 -11.51 -14.52
CA PHE A 479 -12.17 -11.96 -15.61
C PHE A 479 -12.92 -12.00 -16.95
N PHE A 480 -14.13 -12.53 -16.98
CA PHE A 480 -15.01 -12.51 -18.17
C PHE A 480 -15.31 -11.09 -18.64
N LEU A 481 -15.48 -10.15 -17.69
CA LEU A 481 -15.80 -8.74 -17.98
C LEU A 481 -14.56 -7.92 -18.35
N HIS A 482 -13.35 -8.49 -18.29
CA HIS A 482 -12.14 -7.77 -18.68
C HIS A 482 -12.07 -7.62 -20.21
N PRO A 483 -12.04 -6.39 -20.74
CA PRO A 483 -12.15 -6.20 -22.20
C PRO A 483 -11.02 -6.82 -23.01
N SER A 484 -9.83 -7.00 -22.44
CA SER A 484 -8.67 -7.61 -23.11
C SER A 484 -8.67 -9.15 -23.09
N TYR A 485 -9.46 -9.80 -22.21
CA TYR A 485 -9.40 -11.25 -22.02
C TYR A 485 -10.55 -12.00 -22.73
N THR A 486 -11.06 -11.44 -23.80
CA THR A 486 -12.28 -11.88 -24.47
C THR A 486 -12.10 -13.08 -25.42
N GLU A 487 -10.90 -13.32 -25.91
CA GLU A 487 -10.58 -14.41 -26.86
C GLU A 487 -10.30 -15.76 -26.15
N ILE A 488 -10.46 -15.80 -24.85
CA ILE A 488 -10.17 -17.01 -24.02
C ILE A 488 -11.18 -18.12 -24.30
N CYS A 489 -10.66 -19.33 -24.42
CA CYS A 489 -11.45 -20.52 -24.68
C CYS A 489 -12.09 -21.05 -23.39
N TRP A 490 -13.37 -20.77 -23.21
CA TRP A 490 -14.17 -21.21 -22.06
C TRP A 490 -14.57 -22.70 -22.20
N ALA A 491 -14.54 -23.41 -21.10
CA ALA A 491 -15.09 -24.75 -21.06
C ALA A 491 -16.64 -24.73 -21.24
N ARG A 492 -17.19 -25.83 -21.71
CA ARG A 492 -18.64 -25.96 -21.98
C ARG A 492 -19.43 -25.74 -20.68
N GLY A 493 -20.40 -24.85 -20.72
CA GLY A 493 -21.29 -24.56 -19.58
C GLY A 493 -20.84 -23.34 -18.72
N THR A 494 -19.60 -22.91 -18.78
CA THR A 494 -19.08 -21.80 -17.97
C THR A 494 -19.92 -20.53 -18.09
N PHE A 495 -20.34 -20.17 -19.30
CA PHE A 495 -21.15 -18.96 -19.52
C PHE A 495 -22.48 -18.98 -18.76
N ARG A 496 -23.11 -20.17 -18.62
CA ARG A 496 -24.32 -20.28 -17.80
C ARG A 496 -24.04 -19.93 -16.33
N ASN A 497 -22.92 -20.40 -15.79
CA ASN A 497 -22.51 -20.08 -14.41
C ASN A 497 -22.24 -18.57 -14.26
N LEU A 498 -21.58 -17.94 -15.25
CA LEU A 498 -21.34 -16.51 -15.28
C LEU A 498 -22.66 -15.71 -15.21
N LEU A 499 -23.68 -16.13 -15.97
CA LEU A 499 -25.01 -15.51 -15.94
C LEU A 499 -25.64 -15.62 -14.53
N MET A 500 -25.54 -16.80 -13.91
CA MET A 500 -26.11 -17.03 -12.57
C MET A 500 -25.47 -16.13 -11.51
N ILE A 501 -24.15 -15.99 -11.55
CA ILE A 501 -23.41 -15.17 -10.60
C ILE A 501 -23.64 -13.68 -10.82
N ALA A 502 -23.66 -13.24 -12.08
CA ALA A 502 -24.00 -11.87 -12.41
C ALA A 502 -25.38 -11.50 -11.87
N ASP A 503 -26.36 -12.42 -12.03
CA ASP A 503 -27.71 -12.27 -11.49
C ASP A 503 -27.70 -12.12 -9.96
N GLU A 504 -26.96 -13.00 -9.27
CA GLU A 504 -26.84 -12.98 -7.80
C GLU A 504 -26.20 -11.67 -7.30
N VAL A 505 -25.07 -11.28 -7.88
CA VAL A 505 -24.38 -10.04 -7.49
C VAL A 505 -25.29 -8.82 -7.73
N PHE A 506 -25.97 -8.80 -8.88
CA PHE A 506 -26.84 -7.69 -9.26
C PHE A 506 -28.10 -7.62 -8.36
N MET A 507 -28.61 -8.78 -7.93
CA MET A 507 -29.67 -8.86 -6.92
C MET A 507 -29.20 -8.28 -5.58
N LYS A 508 -27.98 -8.61 -5.16
CA LYS A 508 -27.36 -8.05 -3.93
C LYS A 508 -27.16 -6.53 -4.04
N MET A 509 -26.99 -5.97 -5.23
CA MET A 509 -26.96 -4.52 -5.49
C MET A 509 -28.36 -3.88 -5.38
N GLY A 510 -29.41 -4.62 -5.03
CA GLY A 510 -30.79 -4.13 -4.84
C GLY A 510 -31.60 -3.99 -6.12
N LYS A 511 -31.15 -4.62 -7.21
CA LYS A 511 -31.79 -4.49 -8.52
C LYS A 511 -33.00 -5.42 -8.68
N ASN A 512 -34.05 -4.90 -9.31
CA ASN A 512 -35.30 -5.62 -9.51
C ASN A 512 -35.23 -6.63 -10.69
N ASN A 513 -36.26 -7.48 -10.84
CA ASN A 513 -36.29 -8.55 -11.85
C ASN A 513 -36.18 -8.03 -13.31
N THR A 514 -36.72 -6.86 -13.61
CA THR A 514 -36.64 -6.28 -14.97
C THR A 514 -35.21 -5.86 -15.30
N GLU A 515 -34.56 -5.16 -14.38
CA GLU A 515 -33.15 -4.76 -14.49
C GLU A 515 -32.23 -5.98 -14.64
N ARG A 516 -32.48 -7.02 -13.85
CA ARG A 516 -31.70 -8.28 -13.89
C ARG A 516 -31.85 -9.00 -15.22
N LYS A 517 -33.06 -9.04 -15.82
CA LYS A 517 -33.27 -9.61 -17.15
C LYS A 517 -32.54 -8.83 -18.25
N GLU A 518 -32.54 -7.51 -18.14
CA GLU A 518 -31.82 -6.66 -19.09
C GLU A 518 -30.29 -6.84 -18.95
N LEU A 519 -29.78 -6.96 -17.72
CA LEU A 519 -28.39 -7.32 -17.49
C LEU A 519 -28.01 -8.63 -18.23
N MET A 520 -28.85 -9.66 -18.14
CA MET A 520 -28.62 -10.94 -18.86
C MET A 520 -28.59 -10.73 -20.39
N HIS A 521 -29.41 -9.82 -20.89
CA HIS A 521 -29.40 -9.46 -22.32
C HIS A 521 -28.06 -8.77 -22.70
N GLN A 522 -27.64 -7.78 -21.91
CA GLN A 522 -26.36 -7.06 -22.13
C GLN A 522 -25.16 -8.02 -22.02
N MET A 523 -25.14 -8.98 -21.10
CA MET A 523 -24.10 -10.00 -21.01
C MET A 523 -24.00 -10.87 -22.27
N LYS A 524 -25.13 -11.20 -22.88
CA LYS A 524 -25.15 -11.98 -24.14
C LYS A 524 -24.61 -11.16 -25.30
N LYS A 525 -24.93 -9.86 -25.37
CA LYS A 525 -24.37 -8.91 -26.34
C LYS A 525 -22.85 -8.76 -26.15
N TYR A 526 -22.40 -8.57 -24.91
CA TYR A 526 -20.98 -8.45 -24.56
C TYR A 526 -20.19 -9.68 -25.02
N ARG A 527 -20.70 -10.88 -24.73
CA ARG A 527 -20.08 -12.15 -25.18
C ARG A 527 -19.92 -12.23 -26.69
N LYS A 528 -20.86 -11.67 -27.44
CA LYS A 528 -20.85 -11.70 -28.93
C LYS A 528 -20.11 -10.51 -29.55
N ARG A 529 -19.65 -9.57 -28.72
CA ARG A 529 -19.05 -8.32 -29.20
C ARG A 529 -19.99 -7.50 -30.10
N GLU A 530 -21.29 -7.52 -29.79
CA GLU A 530 -22.28 -6.66 -30.42
C GLU A 530 -22.17 -5.23 -29.86
N GLU A 531 -22.47 -4.21 -30.67
CA GLU A 531 -22.50 -2.80 -30.24
C GLU A 531 -23.26 -2.62 -28.93
N PRO A 532 -22.72 -1.87 -27.92
CA PRO A 532 -21.52 -1.00 -27.97
C PRO A 532 -20.22 -1.70 -27.47
N PHE A 533 -20.19 -3.02 -27.36
CA PHE A 533 -19.09 -3.81 -26.78
C PHE A 533 -18.04 -4.27 -27.83
N ASP A 534 -18.14 -3.77 -29.07
CA ASP A 534 -17.27 -4.12 -30.19
C ASP A 534 -15.94 -3.31 -30.22
N ILE A 535 -15.80 -2.34 -29.34
CA ILE A 535 -14.61 -1.48 -29.25
C ILE A 535 -13.48 -2.24 -28.51
N LYS A 536 -12.28 -2.22 -29.08
CA LYS A 536 -11.08 -2.80 -28.44
C LYS A 536 -10.54 -1.84 -27.37
N MET A 537 -10.11 -2.38 -26.25
CA MET A 537 -9.44 -1.61 -25.19
C MET A 537 -8.04 -1.18 -25.68
N GLY A 538 -7.71 0.08 -25.50
CA GLY A 538 -6.39 0.61 -25.84
C GLY A 538 -5.32 0.20 -24.84
N ALA A 539 -4.05 0.19 -25.27
CA ALA A 539 -2.93 -0.26 -24.42
C ALA A 539 -2.74 0.56 -23.13
N THR A 540 -3.15 1.82 -23.13
CA THR A 540 -3.03 2.73 -21.98
C THR A 540 -4.32 2.84 -21.15
N GLU A 541 -5.37 2.12 -21.55
CA GLU A 541 -6.65 2.13 -20.84
C GLU A 541 -6.67 1.10 -19.71
N THR A 542 -7.35 1.45 -18.63
CA THR A 542 -7.73 0.49 -17.58
C THR A 542 -9.12 -0.10 -17.90
N PRO A 543 -9.47 -1.27 -17.37
CA PRO A 543 -10.83 -1.79 -17.52
C PRO A 543 -11.91 -0.79 -17.07
N CYS A 544 -11.67 -0.07 -15.98
CA CYS A 544 -12.60 0.97 -15.50
C CYS A 544 -12.80 2.09 -16.52
N THR A 545 -11.72 2.61 -17.13
CA THR A 545 -11.82 3.68 -18.11
C THR A 545 -12.53 3.20 -19.38
N TRP A 546 -12.27 1.97 -19.79
CA TRP A 546 -12.96 1.37 -20.95
C TRP A 546 -14.47 1.21 -20.66
N TRP A 547 -14.85 0.63 -19.54
CA TRP A 547 -16.28 0.47 -19.16
C TRP A 547 -16.97 1.83 -19.03
N PHE A 548 -16.26 2.82 -18.48
CA PHE A 548 -16.81 4.18 -18.35
C PHE A 548 -17.03 4.85 -19.70
N SER A 549 -16.14 4.59 -20.69
CA SER A 549 -16.22 5.21 -22.03
C SER A 549 -17.46 4.79 -22.82
N ILE A 550 -17.97 3.56 -22.60
CA ILE A 550 -19.14 3.06 -23.31
C ILE A 550 -20.47 3.35 -22.56
N LYS A 551 -20.38 3.95 -21.39
CA LYS A 551 -21.56 4.22 -20.53
C LYS A 551 -22.65 5.03 -21.23
N ASP A 552 -22.26 6.05 -21.97
CA ASP A 552 -23.17 6.97 -22.67
C ASP A 552 -23.86 6.33 -23.90
N SER A 553 -23.47 5.11 -24.26
CA SER A 553 -24.14 4.33 -25.33
C SER A 553 -25.46 3.71 -24.86
N PHE A 554 -25.77 3.78 -23.56
CA PHE A 554 -27.00 3.23 -22.99
C PHE A 554 -27.97 4.36 -22.62
N PRO A 555 -29.31 4.07 -22.65
CA PRO A 555 -30.25 5.00 -22.07
C PRO A 555 -29.93 5.27 -20.59
N LYS A 556 -30.32 6.43 -20.10
CA LYS A 556 -30.04 6.83 -18.73
C LYS A 556 -30.48 5.74 -17.73
N ASP A 557 -29.58 5.36 -16.87
CA ASP A 557 -29.76 4.37 -15.80
C ASP A 557 -30.01 2.92 -16.30
N GLU A 558 -29.85 2.63 -17.61
CA GLU A 558 -29.99 1.29 -18.21
C GLU A 558 -28.63 0.64 -18.57
N ASP A 559 -27.53 1.23 -18.13
CA ASP A 559 -26.15 0.75 -18.30
C ASP A 559 -25.79 -0.35 -17.29
N TYR A 560 -26.64 -1.37 -17.19
CA TYR A 560 -26.59 -2.36 -16.09
C TYR A 560 -25.30 -3.18 -16.07
N LEU A 561 -24.80 -3.59 -17.22
CA LEU A 561 -23.53 -4.34 -17.28
C LEU A 561 -22.35 -3.43 -16.94
N VAL A 562 -22.39 -2.16 -17.32
CA VAL A 562 -21.39 -1.15 -16.94
C VAL A 562 -21.37 -0.96 -15.42
N GLN A 563 -22.55 -0.83 -14.79
CA GLN A 563 -22.66 -0.71 -13.33
C GLN A 563 -22.03 -1.91 -12.61
N LEU A 564 -22.34 -3.14 -13.08
CA LEU A 564 -21.78 -4.36 -12.52
C LEU A 564 -20.24 -4.42 -12.70
N ALA A 565 -19.75 -4.11 -13.90
CA ALA A 565 -18.34 -4.13 -14.22
C ALA A 565 -17.56 -3.11 -13.38
N LEU A 566 -18.02 -1.86 -13.34
CA LEU A 566 -17.37 -0.81 -12.54
C LEU A 566 -17.30 -1.17 -11.05
N LYS A 567 -18.38 -1.76 -10.50
CA LYS A 567 -18.37 -2.26 -9.11
C LYS A 567 -17.29 -3.33 -8.90
N LEU A 568 -17.20 -4.32 -9.80
CA LEU A 568 -16.22 -5.42 -9.66
C LEU A 568 -14.78 -4.93 -9.85
N PHE A 569 -14.53 -4.05 -10.82
CA PHE A 569 -13.20 -3.50 -11.08
C PHE A 569 -12.75 -2.45 -10.04
N SER A 570 -13.67 -1.92 -9.23
CA SER A 570 -13.34 -1.02 -8.11
C SER A 570 -12.82 -1.78 -6.88
N ILE A 571 -13.00 -3.10 -6.81
CA ILE A 571 -12.63 -3.89 -5.63
C ILE A 571 -11.12 -4.14 -5.64
N THR A 572 -10.46 -3.79 -4.54
CA THR A 572 -9.07 -4.19 -4.27
C THR A 572 -9.10 -5.63 -3.70
N PRO A 573 -8.52 -6.63 -4.38
CA PRO A 573 -8.70 -8.04 -4.01
C PRO A 573 -7.69 -8.54 -2.95
N HIS A 574 -6.96 -7.65 -2.31
CA HIS A 574 -5.87 -8.01 -1.38
C HIS A 574 -5.84 -7.08 -0.17
N ALA A 575 -5.26 -7.57 0.92
CA ALA A 575 -4.95 -6.80 2.13
C ALA A 575 -3.44 -6.48 2.24
N ALA A 576 -2.71 -6.48 1.11
CA ALA A 576 -1.27 -6.20 1.09
C ALA A 576 -0.93 -4.79 1.63
N GLY A 577 -1.86 -3.84 1.50
CA GLY A 577 -1.76 -2.55 2.17
C GLY A 577 -1.60 -2.68 3.68
N CYS A 578 -2.29 -3.64 4.29
CA CYS A 578 -2.17 -3.92 5.73
C CYS A 578 -0.76 -4.43 6.08
N GLU A 579 -0.18 -5.30 5.26
CA GLU A 579 1.18 -5.82 5.44
C GLU A 579 2.22 -4.70 5.29
N ARG A 580 2.02 -3.76 4.34
CA ARG A 580 2.87 -2.57 4.20
C ARG A 580 2.81 -1.67 5.45
N VAL A 581 1.66 -1.55 6.09
CA VAL A 581 1.54 -0.86 7.39
C VAL A 581 2.43 -1.55 8.42
N TRP A 582 2.35 -2.89 8.54
CA TRP A 582 3.14 -3.65 9.51
C TRP A 582 4.65 -3.56 9.23
N SER A 583 5.08 -3.63 7.99
CA SER A 583 6.47 -3.45 7.60
C SER A 583 7.01 -2.09 8.03
N SER A 584 6.23 -1.02 7.78
CA SER A 584 6.56 0.33 8.25
C SER A 584 6.58 0.42 9.78
N PHE A 585 5.69 -0.30 10.45
CA PHE A 585 5.63 -0.40 11.92
C PHE A 585 6.84 -1.11 12.50
N GLY A 586 7.27 -2.23 11.90
CA GLY A 586 8.48 -2.95 12.30
C GLY A 586 9.69 -2.02 12.32
N TRP A 587 9.82 -1.18 11.31
CA TRP A 587 10.87 -0.16 11.24
C TRP A 587 10.68 0.94 12.31
N LEU A 588 9.45 1.44 12.49
CA LEU A 588 9.15 2.47 13.50
C LEU A 588 9.30 1.92 14.94
N TYR A 589 8.92 0.65 15.19
CA TYR A 589 9.06 -0.05 16.47
C TYR A 589 10.42 -0.71 16.68
N GLY A 590 11.33 -0.64 15.74
CA GLY A 590 12.66 -1.25 15.84
C GLY A 590 13.38 -0.92 17.14
N LYS A 591 14.36 -1.72 17.53
CA LYS A 591 15.10 -1.69 18.81
C LYS A 591 15.52 -0.28 19.31
N ARG A 592 15.55 0.72 18.42
CA ARG A 592 15.94 2.10 18.71
C ARG A 592 14.78 3.05 19.06
N ARG A 593 13.51 2.65 18.89
CA ARG A 593 12.33 3.54 19.01
C ARG A 593 11.19 2.95 19.83
N THR A 594 11.50 2.24 20.90
CA THR A 594 10.56 1.48 21.75
C THR A 594 9.58 2.33 22.58
N ARG A 595 9.62 3.67 22.48
CA ARG A 595 8.84 4.59 23.32
C ARG A 595 7.79 5.41 22.54
N LEU A 596 7.50 5.06 21.31
CA LEU A 596 6.44 5.72 20.55
C LEU A 596 5.08 5.13 20.93
N SER A 597 4.09 5.96 21.24
CA SER A 597 2.72 5.51 21.46
C SER A 597 2.07 5.13 20.11
N LEU A 598 1.10 4.23 20.13
CA LEU A 598 0.37 3.79 18.94
C LEU A 598 -0.20 4.97 18.16
N ASP A 599 -0.81 5.96 18.84
CA ASP A 599 -1.35 7.17 18.22
C ASP A 599 -0.29 7.97 17.43
N LYS A 600 0.93 8.08 17.97
CA LYS A 600 2.03 8.78 17.27
C LYS A 600 2.45 8.02 16.02
N ILE A 601 2.53 6.72 16.10
CA ILE A 601 2.91 5.86 14.96
C ILE A 601 1.83 5.93 13.88
N GLU A 602 0.56 5.83 14.27
CA GLU A 602 -0.58 6.01 13.36
C GLU A 602 -0.49 7.35 12.62
N ASN A 603 -0.26 8.45 13.36
CA ASN A 603 -0.14 9.80 12.80
C ASN A 603 1.05 9.89 11.83
N MET A 604 2.21 9.34 12.21
CA MET A 604 3.41 9.31 11.36
C MET A 604 3.14 8.53 10.06
N TYR A 605 2.55 7.35 10.16
CA TYR A 605 2.22 6.54 8.98
C TYR A 605 1.24 7.26 8.04
N LYS A 606 0.14 7.81 8.58
CA LYS A 606 -0.87 8.57 7.81
C LYS A 606 -0.23 9.73 7.04
N LEU A 607 0.64 10.49 7.69
CA LEU A 607 1.34 11.61 7.04
C LEU A 607 2.31 11.10 5.97
N SER A 608 3.14 10.11 6.31
CA SER A 608 4.12 9.54 5.37
C SER A 608 3.42 9.02 4.10
N ALA A 609 2.44 8.15 4.26
CA ALA A 609 1.67 7.58 3.15
C ALA A 609 0.99 8.66 2.30
N TYR A 610 0.36 9.65 2.95
CA TYR A 610 -0.30 10.76 2.25
C TYR A 610 0.69 11.59 1.43
N TYR A 611 1.84 11.97 2.04
CA TYR A 611 2.82 12.82 1.37
C TYR A 611 3.58 12.08 0.27
N HIS A 612 3.85 10.79 0.42
CA HIS A 612 4.38 9.95 -0.68
C HIS A 612 3.41 9.91 -1.88
N ALA A 613 2.15 9.60 -1.62
CA ALA A 613 1.12 9.50 -2.66
C ALA A 613 0.80 10.85 -3.34
N ASN A 614 1.08 11.98 -2.69
CA ASN A 614 0.77 13.32 -3.19
C ASN A 614 2.03 14.18 -3.36
N ALA A 615 3.21 13.58 -3.49
CA ALA A 615 4.51 14.27 -3.46
C ALA A 615 4.60 15.40 -4.49
N LYS A 616 4.17 15.18 -5.74
CA LYS A 616 4.17 16.20 -6.80
C LYS A 616 3.45 17.49 -6.37
N LYS A 617 2.30 17.35 -5.70
CA LYS A 617 1.49 18.46 -5.23
C LYS A 617 2.07 19.12 -3.96
N GLU A 618 2.67 18.33 -3.09
CA GLU A 618 3.10 18.73 -1.75
C GLU A 618 4.56 19.26 -1.70
N LEU A 619 5.31 19.11 -2.80
CA LEU A 619 6.70 19.58 -2.94
C LEU A 619 6.79 20.74 -3.94
N PRO A 620 6.37 21.97 -3.54
CA PRO A 620 6.24 23.10 -4.48
C PRO A 620 7.56 23.63 -5.03
N TYR A 621 8.69 23.33 -4.39
CA TYR A 621 10.02 23.75 -4.86
C TYR A 621 10.71 22.64 -5.66
N TYR A 622 10.74 21.44 -5.11
CA TYR A 622 11.45 20.29 -5.69
C TYR A 622 10.75 19.73 -6.93
N GLY A 623 9.42 19.69 -6.92
CA GLY A 623 8.61 19.04 -7.96
C GLY A 623 8.35 19.88 -9.20
N ILE A 624 8.87 21.11 -9.32
CA ILE A 624 8.54 22.04 -10.43
C ILE A 624 8.89 21.42 -11.79
N GLU A 625 10.09 20.86 -11.92
CA GLU A 625 10.66 20.36 -13.18
C GLU A 625 10.55 18.84 -13.37
N LYS A 626 10.02 18.12 -12.39
CA LYS A 626 9.98 16.64 -12.38
C LYS A 626 8.59 16.11 -12.65
N SER A 627 8.49 14.98 -13.34
CA SER A 627 7.21 14.26 -13.51
C SER A 627 6.77 13.59 -12.20
N THR A 628 5.54 13.10 -12.15
CA THR A 628 5.03 12.35 -10.99
C THR A 628 5.81 11.03 -10.84
N GLU A 629 6.10 10.39 -11.95
CA GLU A 629 6.82 9.12 -12.04
C GLU A 629 8.27 9.28 -11.56
N GLU A 630 8.96 10.33 -12.01
CA GLU A 630 10.33 10.64 -11.54
C GLU A 630 10.38 10.87 -10.03
N ILE A 631 9.44 11.63 -9.49
CA ILE A 631 9.38 11.87 -8.03
C ILE A 631 9.12 10.56 -7.29
N HIS A 632 8.20 9.73 -7.82
CA HIS A 632 7.89 8.43 -7.24
C HIS A 632 9.14 7.53 -7.24
N GLN A 633 9.86 7.44 -8.36
CA GLN A 633 11.09 6.64 -8.45
C GLN A 633 12.16 7.12 -7.45
N ILE A 634 12.37 8.42 -7.34
CA ILE A 634 13.34 8.99 -6.37
C ILE A 634 12.96 8.62 -4.92
N LEU A 635 11.66 8.63 -4.61
CA LEU A 635 11.18 8.25 -3.27
C LEU A 635 11.35 6.75 -3.01
N VAL A 636 11.08 5.93 -4.01
CA VAL A 636 11.32 4.47 -3.95
C VAL A 636 12.82 4.20 -3.74
N ASP A 637 13.69 4.82 -4.52
CA ASP A 637 15.14 4.65 -4.42
C ASP A 637 15.69 5.10 -3.05
N ALA A 638 15.10 6.16 -2.48
CA ALA A 638 15.45 6.63 -1.13
C ALA A 638 15.03 5.65 -0.02
N HIS A 639 14.05 4.78 -0.30
CA HIS A 639 13.58 3.77 0.64
C HIS A 639 14.16 2.36 0.41
N LEU A 640 14.95 2.16 -0.64
CA LEU A 640 15.49 0.84 -1.02
C LEU A 640 16.28 0.13 0.08
N ASN A 641 16.90 0.89 0.97
CA ASN A 641 17.64 0.30 2.09
C ASN A 641 16.77 -0.21 3.24
N LEU A 642 15.51 0.22 3.30
CA LEU A 642 14.57 -0.21 4.35
C LEU A 642 14.21 -1.71 4.23
N ASP A 643 14.07 -2.22 3.02
CA ASP A 643 13.71 -3.62 2.79
C ASP A 643 14.84 -4.59 3.17
N GLN A 644 16.10 -4.17 2.99
CA GLN A 644 17.26 -4.97 3.37
C GLN A 644 17.44 -5.03 4.90
N ASP A 645 17.25 -3.90 5.58
CA ASP A 645 17.33 -3.81 7.05
C ASP A 645 16.16 -4.57 7.71
N LEU A 646 14.99 -4.60 7.07
CA LEU A 646 13.81 -5.35 7.53
C LEU A 646 14.03 -6.86 7.45
N LEU A 647 14.73 -7.37 6.43
CA LEU A 647 15.05 -8.80 6.29
C LEU A 647 15.93 -9.32 7.44
N GLU A 648 16.77 -8.46 8.03
CA GLU A 648 17.64 -8.83 9.17
C GLU A 648 16.89 -8.71 10.52
N LEU A 649 15.83 -7.89 10.58
CA LEU A 649 15.04 -7.68 11.80
C LEU A 649 13.90 -8.68 11.98
N GLU A 650 13.42 -9.28 10.89
CA GLU A 650 12.25 -10.18 10.91
C GLU A 650 12.55 -11.60 11.41
N ASP A 651 13.79 -12.06 11.37
CA ASP A 651 14.18 -13.36 11.96
C ASP A 651 13.86 -13.43 13.48
N ASP A 652 13.71 -12.24 14.14
CA ASP A 652 13.42 -12.14 15.57
C ASP A 652 11.94 -11.83 15.90
N LEU A 653 11.10 -11.46 14.93
CA LEU A 653 9.83 -10.79 15.23
C LEU A 653 8.54 -11.54 14.86
N LEU A 654 8.62 -12.60 14.04
CA LEU A 654 7.42 -13.22 13.49
C LEU A 654 7.35 -14.74 13.78
N ASN A 655 7.04 -15.09 15.03
CA ASN A 655 6.58 -16.43 15.38
C ASN A 655 5.04 -16.50 15.41
N TYR A 656 4.40 -16.14 14.29
CA TYR A 656 2.99 -16.42 14.14
C TYR A 656 2.82 -17.83 13.55
N TYR A 657 2.75 -18.81 14.43
CA TYR A 657 2.36 -20.16 14.02
C TYR A 657 0.84 -20.20 13.90
N ASP A 658 0.37 -20.11 12.67
CA ASP A 658 -0.95 -20.64 12.37
C ASP A 658 -0.87 -22.15 12.63
N ASN A 659 -1.60 -22.64 13.60
CA ASN A 659 -1.74 -24.08 13.87
C ASN A 659 -2.55 -24.72 12.75
N GLU A 660 -1.97 -24.76 11.54
CA GLU A 660 -2.57 -25.50 10.44
C GLU A 660 -2.35 -27.00 10.68
N GLU A 661 -3.40 -27.77 10.55
CA GLU A 661 -3.36 -29.23 10.63
C GLU A 661 -2.36 -29.79 9.59
N GLU A 662 -1.66 -30.84 9.97
CA GLU A 662 -0.75 -31.54 9.06
C GLU A 662 -1.51 -31.95 7.77
N ILE A 663 -1.07 -31.40 6.65
CA ILE A 663 -1.76 -31.54 5.38
C ILE A 663 -1.41 -32.89 4.74
N ILE A 664 -2.39 -33.75 4.58
CA ILE A 664 -2.24 -34.96 3.77
C ILE A 664 -2.35 -34.53 2.30
N ILE A 665 -1.23 -34.53 1.59
CA ILE A 665 -1.18 -34.20 0.16
C ILE A 665 -1.48 -35.47 -0.64
N GLU A 666 -2.69 -35.56 -1.19
CA GLU A 666 -3.08 -36.65 -2.10
C GLU A 666 -2.49 -36.39 -3.50
N GLU A 667 -2.30 -37.44 -4.27
CA GLU A 667 -1.83 -37.34 -5.65
C GLU A 667 -3.02 -37.20 -6.60
N GLU A 668 -3.15 -36.06 -7.27
CA GLU A 668 -4.19 -35.80 -8.26
C GLU A 668 -3.59 -35.61 -9.66
N GLU A 669 -4.34 -35.92 -10.70
CA GLU A 669 -3.88 -35.84 -12.10
C GLU A 669 -4.50 -34.70 -12.90
N GLU A 670 -5.64 -34.15 -12.45
CA GLU A 670 -6.39 -33.12 -13.19
C GLU A 670 -6.61 -31.83 -12.38
N LEU A 671 -6.39 -30.71 -13.03
CA LEU A 671 -6.61 -29.39 -12.45
C LEU A 671 -8.09 -29.00 -12.54
N ASN A 672 -8.69 -28.62 -11.41
CA ASN A 672 -10.10 -28.22 -11.33
C ASN A 672 -10.40 -26.95 -12.16
N ILE A 673 -9.45 -26.04 -12.32
CA ILE A 673 -9.59 -24.86 -13.17
C ILE A 673 -9.81 -25.26 -14.65
N GLY A 674 -9.35 -26.45 -15.06
CA GLY A 674 -9.59 -27.01 -16.39
C GLY A 674 -11.08 -27.32 -16.67
N LYS A 675 -11.91 -27.41 -15.62
CA LYS A 675 -13.38 -27.55 -15.77
C LYS A 675 -14.06 -26.25 -16.18
N ILE A 676 -13.35 -25.12 -16.07
CA ILE A 676 -13.84 -23.75 -16.36
C ILE A 676 -13.21 -23.21 -17.64
N LEU A 677 -11.90 -23.44 -17.81
CA LEU A 677 -11.12 -23.01 -18.97
C LEU A 677 -10.62 -24.23 -19.75
N ASN A 678 -10.57 -24.11 -21.05
CA ASN A 678 -9.83 -25.06 -21.87
C ASN A 678 -8.31 -24.74 -21.71
N LEU A 679 -7.66 -25.37 -20.74
CA LEU A 679 -6.27 -25.08 -20.42
C LEU A 679 -5.30 -25.35 -21.58
N ASP A 680 -5.59 -26.27 -22.48
CA ASP A 680 -4.71 -26.53 -23.63
C ASP A 680 -4.71 -25.36 -24.61
N ALA A 681 -5.88 -24.84 -24.95
CA ALA A 681 -6.00 -23.64 -25.77
C ALA A 681 -5.49 -22.40 -25.01
N PHE A 682 -5.70 -22.36 -23.72
CA PHE A 682 -5.24 -21.28 -22.86
C PHE A 682 -3.71 -21.26 -22.72
N VAL A 683 -3.08 -22.44 -22.59
CA VAL A 683 -1.62 -22.59 -22.56
C VAL A 683 -0.99 -22.10 -23.88
N GLY A 684 -1.62 -22.41 -25.02
CA GLY A 684 -1.18 -21.93 -26.33
C GLY A 684 -1.24 -20.40 -26.43
N THR A 685 -2.30 -19.81 -25.95
CA THR A 685 -2.50 -18.35 -25.93
C THR A 685 -1.57 -17.66 -24.92
N LEU A 686 -1.34 -18.29 -23.76
CA LEU A 686 -0.45 -17.77 -22.72
C LEU A 686 1.05 -18.01 -23.01
N GLY A 687 1.38 -18.95 -23.88
CA GLY A 687 2.77 -19.18 -24.31
C GLY A 687 3.40 -17.89 -24.83
N ASP A 688 2.72 -17.24 -25.74
CA ASP A 688 3.17 -15.98 -26.30
C ASP A 688 3.21 -14.86 -25.23
N ILE A 689 2.18 -14.76 -24.40
CA ILE A 689 2.11 -13.78 -23.30
C ILE A 689 3.19 -14.03 -22.25
N ILE A 690 3.50 -15.30 -21.95
CA ILE A 690 4.55 -15.66 -20.98
C ILE A 690 5.93 -15.34 -21.57
N GLU A 691 6.15 -15.63 -22.88
CA GLU A 691 7.39 -15.32 -23.57
C GLU A 691 7.56 -13.80 -23.72
N ASP A 692 6.53 -13.08 -24.14
CA ASP A 692 6.53 -11.61 -24.23
C ASP A 692 6.77 -10.94 -22.86
N SER A 693 6.23 -11.49 -21.78
CA SER A 693 6.46 -10.94 -20.43
C SER A 693 7.87 -11.26 -19.92
N ILE A 694 8.48 -12.36 -20.35
CA ILE A 694 9.87 -12.70 -20.04
C ILE A 694 10.81 -11.74 -20.80
N ASP A 695 10.58 -11.56 -22.11
CA ASP A 695 11.38 -10.68 -22.94
C ASP A 695 11.25 -9.21 -22.50
N SER A 696 10.06 -8.76 -22.13
CA SER A 696 9.83 -7.39 -21.62
C SER A 696 10.49 -7.15 -20.24
N ILE A 697 10.59 -8.17 -19.40
CA ILE A 697 11.30 -8.07 -18.11
C ILE A 697 12.82 -8.03 -18.36
N GLU A 698 13.32 -8.80 -19.32
CA GLU A 698 14.74 -8.80 -19.70
C GLU A 698 15.09 -7.51 -20.46
N GLU A 699 14.27 -7.02 -21.36
CA GLU A 699 14.45 -5.73 -22.06
C GLU A 699 14.32 -4.54 -21.08
N GLY A 700 13.34 -4.52 -20.19
CA GLY A 700 13.20 -3.49 -19.16
C GLY A 700 14.39 -3.44 -18.18
N ALA A 701 15.02 -4.58 -17.91
CA ALA A 701 16.26 -4.65 -17.13
C ALA A 701 17.48 -4.16 -17.92
N GLN A 702 17.45 -4.25 -19.27
CA GLN A 702 18.53 -3.74 -20.15
C GLN A 702 18.36 -2.26 -20.46
N ASP A 703 17.13 -1.75 -20.64
CA ASP A 703 16.89 -0.34 -20.98
C ASP A 703 17.16 0.63 -19.82
N ASN A 704 17.08 0.16 -18.57
CA ASN A 704 17.43 0.99 -17.41
C ASN A 704 18.94 1.22 -17.27
N ASN A 705 19.78 0.59 -18.10
CA ASN A 705 21.23 0.78 -18.10
C ASN A 705 21.77 1.47 -19.39
N ARG A 706 20.89 1.85 -20.33
CA ARG A 706 21.30 2.66 -21.48
C ARG A 706 20.81 4.10 -21.33
N VAL A 707 21.54 4.87 -20.54
CA VAL A 707 21.61 6.30 -20.74
C VAL A 707 22.66 6.51 -21.83
N ASP A 708 22.26 6.82 -23.05
CA ASP A 708 23.16 7.30 -24.09
C ASP A 708 23.77 8.63 -23.59
N ILE A 709 24.92 8.54 -23.01
CA ILE A 709 25.77 9.71 -22.72
C ILE A 709 26.42 10.07 -24.06
N PRO A 710 26.25 11.30 -24.57
CA PRO A 710 27.02 11.74 -25.73
C PRO A 710 28.50 11.67 -25.40
N THR A 711 29.26 10.93 -26.18
CA THR A 711 30.71 10.90 -26.05
C THR A 711 31.28 12.24 -26.51
N ASP A 712 31.47 13.16 -25.59
CA ASP A 712 32.42 14.24 -25.80
C ASP A 712 33.81 13.68 -25.39
N GLU A 713 34.62 13.49 -26.40
CA GLU A 713 36.02 13.11 -26.23
C GLU A 713 36.79 14.26 -25.57
N ASN A 714 36.83 14.27 -24.24
CA ASN A 714 37.81 15.04 -23.50
C ASN A 714 38.35 14.16 -22.36
N GLU A 715 39.59 13.78 -22.52
CA GLU A 715 40.37 13.09 -21.52
C GLU A 715 40.38 13.88 -20.22
N ASN A 716 39.67 13.44 -19.20
CA ASN A 716 39.91 13.88 -17.83
C ASN A 716 40.38 12.66 -17.02
N HIS A 717 41.59 12.72 -16.54
CA HIS A 717 42.13 11.80 -15.57
C HIS A 717 41.18 11.72 -14.35
N ASP A 718 40.69 10.54 -14.04
CA ASP A 718 40.05 10.24 -12.76
C ASP A 718 41.07 10.45 -11.65
N ILE A 719 40.98 11.59 -10.98
CA ILE A 719 41.71 11.83 -9.74
C ILE A 719 40.97 11.03 -8.67
N GLU A 720 41.53 9.89 -8.31
CA GLU A 720 41.03 9.08 -7.19
C GLU A 720 41.15 9.93 -5.93
N TRP A 721 40.01 10.25 -5.29
CA TRP A 721 39.98 11.09 -4.09
C TRP A 721 40.68 10.38 -2.94
N ASP A 722 41.76 10.97 -2.47
CA ASP A 722 42.56 10.50 -1.34
C ASP A 722 42.35 11.42 -0.13
N PRO A 723 41.58 11.00 0.88
CA PRO A 723 41.34 11.82 2.07
C PRO A 723 42.59 12.13 2.89
N ALA A 724 43.66 11.34 2.79
CA ALA A 724 44.91 11.59 3.49
C ALA A 724 45.70 12.74 2.84
N ALA A 725 45.71 12.80 1.52
CA ALA A 725 46.36 13.88 0.77
C ALA A 725 45.66 15.22 1.01
N GLU A 726 44.34 15.24 1.10
CA GLU A 726 43.58 16.46 1.39
C GLU A 726 43.78 16.97 2.84
N ALA A 727 43.91 16.05 3.79
CA ALA A 727 44.24 16.40 5.18
C ALA A 727 45.65 17.02 5.28
N ASP A 728 46.64 16.48 4.56
CA ASP A 728 48.00 17.01 4.54
C ASP A 728 48.06 18.43 3.88
N GLU A 729 47.25 18.65 2.85
CA GLU A 729 47.16 19.98 2.22
C GLU A 729 46.55 21.05 3.15
N ILE A 730 45.55 20.66 3.94
CA ILE A 730 44.93 21.53 4.95
C ILE A 730 45.94 21.86 6.08
N VAL A 731 46.72 20.89 6.54
CA VAL A 731 47.74 21.12 7.60
C VAL A 731 48.89 22.00 7.10
N ASN A 732 49.28 21.92 5.84
CA ASN A 732 50.37 22.70 5.28
C ASN A 732 49.95 24.14 4.88
N THR A 733 48.61 24.43 4.86
CA THR A 733 48.07 25.78 4.58
C THR A 733 47.73 26.56 5.85
N MET A 734 47.81 25.97 7.03
CA MET A 734 47.69 26.62 8.33
C MET A 734 49.07 26.92 8.90
#